data_19a10c15661bb9df0dd39076dc6d5e38
#
_entry.id   19a10c15661bb9df0dd39076dc6d5e38
#
_cell.length_a   1.000
_cell.length_b   1.000
_cell.length_c   1.000
_cell.angle_alpha   90.00
_cell.angle_beta   90.00
_cell.angle_gamma   90.00
#
_symmetry.space_group_name_H-M   'P 1'
#
loop_
_entity.id
_entity.type
_entity.pdbx_description
1 polymer ?
#
loop_
_entity_poly.entity_id
_entity_poly.type
_entity_poly.pdbx_seq_one_letter_code
_entity_poly.pdbx_strand_id
1 'polypeptide(L)'
;MLREFVSEPEYVTTDDDTIFSLLADRASSAPDDEIAEYQDADRVWHTVTASAMLARVREVAKGLLGLGVRPGTMVAIYSATCYEWGVTDFACAAIGAVSVPIYETDSARQATSIIADTSPLIAFAGDHLHAQTLEQVRASVKGLEYVFNFKADGLDAVADFGAHVTDEELDAAIKRVKADDMTTIVYTSGSTGKPKGAMLSNRNFTHIVKNGYIILEDMLYTSNRLLLFLPLAHCFARYIQYVAIGGHGVVGYIPGAKHLLADIRSFKPTYLLGVPRVFEKVYNAASQKAGNGIAGRIFAAAYRHFVQWSRDEQDGKRHSPAARIQHAFFMSTVGKSVRSALGPNLAWLACGGAPLNPDLAHFFNGMDGITFIQGYGMTETAAPMLVNWQDDNKVGSVGKPGPGMGVKQGEDGELLLTGPNVFLGYYRQPELTAETKTADGWIRTGDLGTIDDDGFVTITGRKKDIIITAGGKNVSPAPMEETIATCPIVAHAVVVGDGKPFIAALIELDPEMTRTWLASQGLDPDAPMDEVSRNDAVRAFIQQYVDQANANVSRAESVRKFVVLDEEFSQDAGTLTPSLKVVRPKVLARYADIIDNDIYTPKGPSKPLPATVRILDRTTESVKRTAETVKQASESVNPKALRSAYEQARENVSDSIASVSEKIKRQEEQGDAAEAGRGQADDARDDGAHAPNADDKEE
;
A
#
# COMPACT_ATOMS: atom_id res chain seq x y z
N MET A 1 -11.48 12.22 24.11
CA MET A 1 -10.36 11.45 23.55
C MET A 1 -9.61 10.77 24.69
N LEU A 2 -9.46 9.46 24.58
CA LEU A 2 -8.74 8.66 25.56
C LEU A 2 -7.24 8.86 25.40
N ARG A 3 -6.49 8.63 26.49
CA ARG A 3 -5.03 8.55 26.43
C ARG A 3 -4.51 7.12 26.39
N GLU A 4 -5.34 6.17 26.79
CA GLU A 4 -5.02 4.75 26.82
C GLU A 4 -6.31 3.93 26.64
N PHE A 5 -6.19 2.84 25.89
CA PHE A 5 -7.25 1.86 25.74
C PHE A 5 -6.62 0.47 25.69
N VAL A 6 -7.11 -0.43 26.53
CA VAL A 6 -6.66 -1.83 26.61
C VAL A 6 -7.88 -2.72 26.47
N SER A 7 -7.86 -3.65 25.56
CA SER A 7 -8.91 -4.67 25.39
C SER A 7 -8.62 -5.87 26.30
N GLU A 8 -9.65 -6.37 26.95
CA GLU A 8 -9.54 -7.61 27.72
C GLU A 8 -9.28 -8.79 26.77
N PRO A 9 -8.50 -9.81 27.20
CA PRO A 9 -8.27 -10.99 26.39
C PRO A 9 -9.52 -11.87 26.36
N GLU A 10 -9.96 -12.26 25.16
CA GLU A 10 -11.04 -13.24 24.97
C GLU A 10 -10.49 -14.68 25.02
N TYR A 11 -9.28 -14.88 24.54
CA TYR A 11 -8.53 -16.12 24.61
C TYR A 11 -7.15 -15.89 25.23
N VAL A 12 -6.83 -16.65 26.26
CA VAL A 12 -5.50 -16.63 26.89
C VAL A 12 -4.67 -17.79 26.34
N THR A 13 -3.61 -17.48 25.61
CA THR A 13 -2.70 -18.48 25.03
C THR A 13 -1.99 -19.30 26.11
N THR A 14 -1.96 -20.61 25.93
CA THR A 14 -1.27 -21.58 26.78
C THR A 14 0.16 -21.82 26.28
N ASP A 15 0.93 -22.60 27.03
CA ASP A 15 2.30 -22.96 26.62
C ASP A 15 2.34 -23.93 25.41
N ASP A 16 1.25 -24.63 25.14
CA ASP A 16 1.15 -25.58 24.03
C ASP A 16 0.57 -24.94 22.76
N ASP A 17 0.14 -23.66 22.78
CA ASP A 17 -0.29 -22.91 21.62
C ASP A 17 0.92 -22.50 20.77
N THR A 18 1.28 -23.34 19.81
CA THR A 18 2.36 -23.11 18.85
C THR A 18 1.81 -22.92 17.43
N ILE A 19 2.63 -22.40 16.52
CA ILE A 19 2.24 -22.31 15.10
C ILE A 19 1.93 -23.70 14.55
N PHE A 20 2.73 -24.72 14.90
CA PHE A 20 2.49 -26.09 14.47
C PHE A 20 1.16 -26.64 15.03
N SER A 21 0.77 -26.30 16.27
CA SER A 21 -0.49 -26.79 16.85
C SER A 21 -1.71 -26.31 16.05
N LEU A 22 -1.67 -25.15 15.39
CA LEU A 22 -2.76 -24.67 14.53
C LEU A 22 -3.07 -25.64 13.38
N LEU A 23 -2.04 -26.17 12.73
CA LEU A 23 -2.19 -27.18 11.67
C LEU A 23 -2.57 -28.55 12.23
N ALA A 24 -1.94 -28.96 13.34
CA ALA A 24 -2.19 -30.27 13.95
C ALA A 24 -3.64 -30.38 14.48
N ASP A 25 -4.15 -29.34 15.12
CA ASP A 25 -5.53 -29.27 15.62
C ASP A 25 -6.54 -29.34 14.44
N ARG A 26 -6.26 -28.61 13.34
CA ARG A 26 -7.09 -28.66 12.14
C ARG A 26 -7.09 -30.04 11.51
N ALA A 27 -5.93 -30.66 11.33
CA ALA A 27 -5.82 -31.98 10.73
C ALA A 27 -6.43 -33.07 11.62
N SER A 28 -6.45 -32.89 12.95
CA SER A 28 -7.10 -33.79 13.89
C SER A 28 -8.62 -33.67 13.87
N SER A 29 -9.15 -32.44 13.78
CA SER A 29 -10.60 -32.19 13.82
C SER A 29 -11.29 -32.37 12.48
N ALA A 30 -10.59 -32.05 11.36
CA ALA A 30 -11.12 -32.06 10.01
C ALA A 30 -10.05 -32.51 8.98
N PRO A 31 -9.62 -33.81 9.02
CA PRO A 31 -8.49 -34.30 8.22
C PRO A 31 -8.68 -34.21 6.71
N ASP A 32 -9.91 -34.29 6.24
CA ASP A 32 -10.26 -34.31 4.83
C ASP A 32 -10.63 -32.93 4.29
N ASP A 33 -10.67 -31.90 5.17
CA ASP A 33 -10.93 -30.53 4.73
C ASP A 33 -9.82 -30.03 3.80
N GLU A 34 -10.23 -29.35 2.73
CA GLU A 34 -9.31 -28.57 1.91
C GLU A 34 -8.69 -27.45 2.77
N ILE A 35 -7.36 -27.35 2.76
CA ILE A 35 -6.65 -26.37 3.57
C ILE A 35 -5.76 -25.46 2.73
N ALA A 36 -5.29 -25.96 1.58
CA ALA A 36 -4.43 -25.24 0.68
C ALA A 36 -4.71 -25.59 -0.79
N GLU A 37 -4.46 -24.64 -1.66
CA GLU A 37 -4.38 -24.82 -3.10
C GLU A 37 -3.15 -24.09 -3.64
N TYR A 38 -2.52 -24.64 -4.67
CA TYR A 38 -1.40 -24.01 -5.37
C TYR A 38 -1.50 -24.27 -6.88
N GLN A 39 -0.89 -23.41 -7.67
CA GLN A 39 -0.86 -23.55 -9.13
C GLN A 39 0.44 -24.24 -9.56
N ASP A 40 0.32 -25.18 -10.51
CA ASP A 40 1.46 -25.71 -11.26
C ASP A 40 1.94 -24.75 -12.36
N ALA A 41 2.90 -25.20 -13.18
CA ALA A 41 3.45 -24.42 -14.28
C ALA A 41 2.40 -24.06 -15.36
N ASP A 42 1.37 -24.88 -15.53
CA ASP A 42 0.26 -24.67 -16.45
C ASP A 42 -0.89 -23.87 -15.81
N ARG A 43 -0.69 -23.37 -14.57
CA ARG A 43 -1.64 -22.61 -13.77
C ARG A 43 -2.92 -23.40 -13.43
N VAL A 44 -2.82 -24.71 -13.32
CA VAL A 44 -3.88 -25.57 -12.80
C VAL A 44 -3.79 -25.64 -11.28
N TRP A 45 -4.93 -25.48 -10.62
CA TRP A 45 -5.01 -25.54 -9.16
C TRP A 45 -4.97 -26.99 -8.68
N HIS A 46 -4.12 -27.26 -7.70
CA HIS A 46 -4.01 -28.52 -6.99
C HIS A 46 -4.42 -28.31 -5.55
N THR A 47 -5.34 -29.14 -5.07
CA THR A 47 -5.88 -29.06 -3.71
C THR A 47 -5.10 -29.96 -2.76
N VAL A 48 -4.90 -29.47 -1.53
CA VAL A 48 -4.24 -30.20 -0.44
C VAL A 48 -5.19 -30.27 0.75
N THR A 49 -5.38 -31.47 1.32
CA THR A 49 -6.16 -31.66 2.55
C THR A 49 -5.33 -31.35 3.79
N ALA A 50 -6.00 -31.14 4.93
CA ALA A 50 -5.34 -30.86 6.21
C ALA A 50 -4.42 -32.03 6.64
N SER A 51 -4.88 -33.26 6.49
CA SER A 51 -4.07 -34.46 6.77
C SER A 51 -2.87 -34.60 5.83
N ALA A 52 -3.04 -34.28 4.54
CA ALA A 52 -1.94 -34.33 3.57
C ALA A 52 -0.88 -33.27 3.86
N MET A 53 -1.30 -32.04 4.18
CA MET A 53 -0.37 -30.97 4.58
C MET A 53 0.38 -31.33 5.86
N LEU A 54 -0.32 -31.84 6.89
CA LEU A 54 0.32 -32.26 8.13
C LEU A 54 1.34 -33.37 7.88
N ALA A 55 0.99 -34.38 7.07
CA ALA A 55 1.91 -35.47 6.71
C ALA A 55 3.17 -34.90 6.04
N ARG A 56 3.00 -33.99 5.06
CA ARG A 56 4.13 -33.36 4.37
C ARG A 56 5.01 -32.51 5.30
N VAL A 57 4.41 -31.75 6.20
CA VAL A 57 5.13 -30.98 7.22
C VAL A 57 5.94 -31.91 8.12
N ARG A 58 5.38 -33.06 8.55
CA ARG A 58 6.08 -34.03 9.38
C ARG A 58 7.26 -34.69 8.64
N GLU A 59 7.10 -35.04 7.37
CA GLU A 59 8.20 -35.56 6.53
C GLU A 59 9.37 -34.57 6.43
N VAL A 60 9.08 -33.29 6.13
CA VAL A 60 10.10 -32.26 6.04
C VAL A 60 10.73 -31.98 7.42
N ALA A 61 9.94 -32.00 8.50
CA ALA A 61 10.46 -31.84 9.87
C ALA A 61 11.43 -32.99 10.25
N LYS A 62 11.12 -34.25 9.89
CA LYS A 62 12.06 -35.38 10.04
C LYS A 62 13.35 -35.15 9.25
N GLY A 63 13.22 -34.68 8.01
CA GLY A 63 14.36 -34.33 7.15
C GLY A 63 15.26 -33.28 7.78
N LEU A 64 14.67 -32.21 8.32
CA LEU A 64 15.42 -31.17 9.03
C LEU A 64 16.15 -31.73 10.27
N LEU A 65 15.50 -32.59 11.06
CA LEU A 65 16.14 -33.29 12.20
C LEU A 65 17.30 -34.17 11.73
N GLY A 66 17.13 -34.88 10.60
CA GLY A 66 18.18 -35.71 9.99
C GLY A 66 19.38 -34.91 9.49
N LEU A 67 19.17 -33.69 9.02
CA LEU A 67 20.20 -32.73 8.66
C LEU A 67 20.88 -32.05 9.87
N GLY A 68 20.48 -32.40 11.09
CA GLY A 68 21.08 -31.87 12.31
C GLY A 68 20.42 -30.61 12.86
N VAL A 69 19.26 -30.19 12.36
CA VAL A 69 18.50 -29.07 12.92
C VAL A 69 18.04 -29.41 14.34
N ARG A 70 18.17 -28.46 15.25
CA ARG A 70 17.78 -28.54 16.67
C ARG A 70 17.03 -27.28 17.06
N PRO A 71 16.31 -27.25 18.20
CA PRO A 71 15.68 -26.02 18.69
C PRO A 71 16.65 -24.84 18.69
N GLY A 72 16.21 -23.72 18.11
CA GLY A 72 17.02 -22.51 17.93
C GLY A 72 17.95 -22.52 16.72
N THR A 73 18.08 -23.61 15.96
CA THR A 73 18.82 -23.61 14.68
C THR A 73 18.12 -22.73 13.66
N MET A 74 18.88 -21.86 13.00
CA MET A 74 18.36 -20.95 11.97
C MET A 74 18.20 -21.69 10.62
N VAL A 75 17.07 -21.45 9.95
CA VAL A 75 16.76 -21.96 8.59
C VAL A 75 16.31 -20.79 7.74
N ALA A 76 17.07 -20.45 6.70
CA ALA A 76 16.73 -19.34 5.81
C ALA A 76 15.76 -19.78 4.71
N ILE A 77 14.82 -18.89 4.33
CA ILE A 77 13.89 -19.12 3.21
C ILE A 77 13.93 -17.89 2.30
N TYR A 78 14.56 -18.01 1.14
CA TYR A 78 14.70 -16.96 0.13
C TYR A 78 13.82 -17.31 -1.09
N SER A 79 12.55 -16.94 -1.01
CA SER A 79 11.55 -17.37 -1.99
C SER A 79 10.33 -16.45 -2.02
N ALA A 80 9.72 -16.33 -3.20
CA ALA A 80 8.36 -15.84 -3.34
C ALA A 80 7.36 -16.75 -2.61
N THR A 81 6.15 -16.23 -2.41
CA THR A 81 5.05 -16.99 -1.80
C THR A 81 4.72 -18.22 -2.62
N CYS A 82 4.79 -19.39 -2.00
CA CYS A 82 4.44 -20.69 -2.57
C CYS A 82 4.02 -21.67 -1.45
N TYR A 83 3.45 -22.80 -1.83
CA TYR A 83 3.04 -23.86 -0.90
C TYR A 83 4.23 -24.44 -0.12
N GLU A 84 5.35 -24.67 -0.79
CA GLU A 84 6.58 -25.22 -0.21
C GLU A 84 7.16 -24.30 0.89
N TRP A 85 7.01 -22.99 0.70
CA TRP A 85 7.35 -22.00 1.74
C TRP A 85 6.55 -22.24 3.01
N GLY A 86 5.23 -22.39 2.87
CA GLY A 86 4.33 -22.67 3.99
C GLY A 86 4.66 -23.98 4.71
N VAL A 87 4.89 -25.07 3.96
CA VAL A 87 5.30 -26.37 4.50
C VAL A 87 6.61 -26.26 5.29
N THR A 88 7.61 -25.55 4.75
CA THR A 88 8.92 -25.37 5.39
C THR A 88 8.78 -24.60 6.71
N ASP A 89 7.97 -23.57 6.73
CA ASP A 89 7.73 -22.73 7.91
C ASP A 89 7.07 -23.53 9.05
N PHE A 90 6.01 -24.29 8.72
CA PHE A 90 5.37 -25.18 9.69
C PHE A 90 6.32 -26.31 10.16
N ALA A 91 7.19 -26.84 9.29
CA ALA A 91 8.17 -27.85 9.66
C ALA A 91 9.23 -27.29 10.61
N CYS A 92 9.70 -26.06 10.40
CA CYS A 92 10.58 -25.35 11.32
C CYS A 92 9.89 -25.13 12.67
N ALA A 93 8.65 -24.63 12.66
CA ALA A 93 7.87 -24.40 13.88
C ALA A 93 7.63 -25.69 14.67
N ALA A 94 7.43 -26.84 13.99
CA ALA A 94 7.21 -28.14 14.61
C ALA A 94 8.36 -28.58 15.51
N ILE A 95 9.61 -28.29 15.15
CA ILE A 95 10.81 -28.76 15.85
C ILE A 95 11.57 -27.67 16.58
N GLY A 96 11.01 -26.46 16.67
CA GLY A 96 11.63 -25.31 17.33
C GLY A 96 12.81 -24.72 16.56
N ALA A 97 12.92 -24.98 15.25
CA ALA A 97 13.86 -24.26 14.40
C ALA A 97 13.36 -22.84 14.16
N VAL A 98 14.29 -21.90 13.93
CA VAL A 98 13.97 -20.49 13.72
C VAL A 98 14.02 -20.18 12.23
N SER A 99 12.87 -19.89 11.62
CA SER A 99 12.81 -19.47 10.24
C SER A 99 13.35 -18.04 10.06
N VAL A 100 14.20 -17.84 9.03
CA VAL A 100 14.76 -16.55 8.66
C VAL A 100 14.30 -16.24 7.24
N PRO A 101 13.15 -15.58 7.08
CA PRO A 101 12.63 -15.23 5.78
C PRO A 101 13.46 -14.12 5.14
N ILE A 102 13.73 -14.27 3.83
CA ILE A 102 14.37 -13.30 2.96
C ILE A 102 13.39 -13.02 1.83
N TYR A 103 13.15 -11.73 1.55
CA TYR A 103 12.22 -11.37 0.47
C TYR A 103 12.79 -11.80 -0.88
N GLU A 104 11.93 -12.31 -1.76
CA GLU A 104 12.28 -12.70 -3.13
C GLU A 104 12.90 -11.56 -3.95
N THR A 105 12.63 -10.34 -3.54
CA THR A 105 13.13 -9.13 -4.18
C THR A 105 14.38 -8.55 -3.51
N ASP A 106 14.85 -9.14 -2.40
CA ASP A 106 16.10 -8.72 -1.78
C ASP A 106 17.28 -8.98 -2.73
N SER A 107 18.16 -8.01 -2.85
CA SER A 107 19.39 -8.17 -3.62
C SER A 107 20.32 -9.21 -2.98
N ALA A 108 21.23 -9.77 -3.77
CA ALA A 108 22.27 -10.68 -3.28
C ALA A 108 23.04 -10.10 -2.08
N ARG A 109 23.26 -8.78 -2.05
CA ARG A 109 23.92 -8.09 -0.92
C ARG A 109 23.07 -8.12 0.35
N GLN A 110 21.76 -7.92 0.24
CA GLN A 110 20.84 -7.96 1.38
C GLN A 110 20.74 -9.38 1.91
N ALA A 111 20.51 -10.36 1.03
CA ALA A 111 20.49 -11.78 1.39
C ALA A 111 21.79 -12.21 2.08
N THR A 112 22.95 -11.81 1.54
CA THR A 112 24.26 -12.07 2.17
C THR A 112 24.35 -11.48 3.58
N SER A 113 23.86 -10.25 3.76
CA SER A 113 23.91 -9.58 5.06
C SER A 113 23.04 -10.31 6.10
N ILE A 114 21.84 -10.76 5.73
CA ILE A 114 20.94 -11.50 6.62
C ILE A 114 21.54 -12.87 6.98
N ILE A 115 22.07 -13.61 6.00
CA ILE A 115 22.68 -14.93 6.22
C ILE A 115 23.95 -14.80 7.07
N ALA A 116 24.79 -13.78 6.85
CA ALA A 116 25.97 -13.55 7.66
C ALA A 116 25.65 -13.21 9.12
N ASP A 117 24.55 -12.48 9.37
CA ASP A 117 24.11 -12.13 10.70
C ASP A 117 23.51 -13.32 11.45
N THR A 118 22.70 -14.15 10.78
CA THR A 118 21.97 -15.27 11.38
C THR A 118 22.70 -16.60 11.32
N SER A 119 23.63 -16.78 10.39
CA SER A 119 24.40 -18.03 10.19
C SER A 119 23.49 -19.26 10.11
N PRO A 120 22.51 -19.34 9.22
CA PRO A 120 21.60 -20.46 9.12
C PRO A 120 22.35 -21.74 8.70
N LEU A 121 21.93 -22.89 9.22
CA LEU A 121 22.46 -24.19 8.83
C LEU A 121 22.00 -24.57 7.42
N ILE A 122 20.75 -24.25 7.11
CA ILE A 122 20.06 -24.60 5.86
C ILE A 122 19.46 -23.35 5.25
N ALA A 123 19.48 -23.25 3.92
CA ALA A 123 18.75 -22.24 3.17
C ALA A 123 17.93 -22.87 2.05
N PHE A 124 16.67 -22.42 1.92
CA PHE A 124 15.76 -22.77 0.83
C PHE A 124 15.68 -21.65 -0.19
N ALA A 125 15.82 -21.98 -1.46
CA ALA A 125 15.66 -21.09 -2.59
C ALA A 125 14.32 -21.32 -3.30
N GLY A 126 13.65 -20.24 -3.70
CA GLY A 126 12.39 -20.32 -4.44
C GLY A 126 12.57 -20.68 -5.92
N ASP A 127 13.75 -20.39 -6.47
CA ASP A 127 14.07 -20.65 -7.87
C ASP A 127 15.58 -20.77 -8.09
N HIS A 128 15.97 -20.93 -9.37
CA HIS A 128 17.37 -21.11 -9.73
C HIS A 128 18.27 -19.87 -9.45
N LEU A 129 17.74 -18.66 -9.60
CA LEU A 129 18.51 -17.43 -9.37
C LEU A 129 18.77 -17.23 -7.87
N HIS A 130 17.76 -17.46 -7.03
CA HIS A 130 17.94 -17.46 -5.59
C HIS A 130 18.91 -18.57 -5.12
N ALA A 131 18.81 -19.77 -5.71
CA ALA A 131 19.74 -20.86 -5.40
C ALA A 131 21.19 -20.50 -5.76
N GLN A 132 21.42 -19.89 -6.93
CA GLN A 132 22.74 -19.43 -7.34
C GLN A 132 23.30 -18.39 -6.37
N THR A 133 22.46 -17.44 -5.92
CA THR A 133 22.85 -16.44 -4.92
C THR A 133 23.22 -17.10 -3.60
N LEU A 134 22.43 -18.05 -3.10
CA LEU A 134 22.69 -18.76 -1.85
C LEU A 134 23.98 -19.59 -1.91
N GLU A 135 24.27 -20.24 -3.05
CA GLU A 135 25.51 -20.98 -3.24
C GLU A 135 26.75 -20.06 -3.22
N GLN A 136 26.66 -18.87 -3.80
CA GLN A 136 27.73 -17.86 -3.71
C GLN A 136 27.92 -17.40 -2.25
N VAL A 137 26.83 -17.21 -1.51
CA VAL A 137 26.87 -16.84 -0.09
C VAL A 137 27.48 -17.98 0.73
N ARG A 138 27.10 -19.23 0.49
CA ARG A 138 27.64 -20.42 1.16
C ARG A 138 29.17 -20.51 1.02
N ALA A 139 29.71 -20.15 -0.13
CA ALA A 139 31.14 -20.14 -0.36
C ALA A 139 31.89 -19.07 0.46
N SER A 140 31.20 -18.03 0.92
CA SER A 140 31.79 -16.86 1.61
C SER A 140 31.41 -16.73 3.08
N VAL A 141 30.30 -17.32 3.52
CA VAL A 141 29.78 -17.23 4.89
C VAL A 141 29.84 -18.60 5.57
N LYS A 142 30.43 -18.66 6.76
CA LYS A 142 30.47 -19.88 7.57
C LYS A 142 29.11 -20.19 8.19
N GLY A 143 28.74 -21.46 8.26
CA GLY A 143 27.53 -21.93 8.95
C GLY A 143 26.44 -22.41 8.00
N LEU A 144 26.32 -21.88 6.81
CA LEU A 144 25.40 -22.39 5.79
C LEU A 144 25.99 -23.66 5.14
N GLU A 145 25.44 -24.80 5.49
CA GLU A 145 25.93 -26.09 5.00
C GLU A 145 25.13 -26.62 3.83
N TYR A 146 23.80 -26.38 3.80
CA TYR A 146 22.89 -26.95 2.81
C TYR A 146 22.09 -25.86 2.12
N VAL A 147 21.94 -25.99 0.81
CA VAL A 147 21.05 -25.16 -0.02
C VAL A 147 20.13 -26.08 -0.81
N PHE A 148 18.81 -25.88 -0.68
CA PHE A 148 17.78 -26.62 -1.40
C PHE A 148 16.98 -25.66 -2.30
N ASN A 149 16.48 -26.15 -3.44
CA ASN A 149 15.67 -25.33 -4.36
C ASN A 149 14.26 -25.94 -4.47
N PHE A 150 13.23 -25.18 -4.10
CA PHE A 150 11.83 -25.63 -4.15
C PHE A 150 11.37 -26.10 -5.53
N LYS A 151 11.90 -25.52 -6.61
CA LYS A 151 11.53 -25.89 -7.99
C LYS A 151 12.35 -27.02 -8.61
N ALA A 152 13.31 -27.55 -7.85
CA ALA A 152 14.03 -28.75 -8.25
C ALA A 152 13.43 -29.96 -7.48
N ASP A 153 14.19 -30.54 -6.58
CA ASP A 153 13.84 -31.68 -5.74
C ASP A 153 13.71 -31.31 -4.25
N GLY A 154 13.64 -30.01 -3.96
CA GLY A 154 13.86 -29.37 -2.68
C GLY A 154 13.27 -30.04 -1.45
N LEU A 155 11.95 -30.13 -1.33
CA LEU A 155 11.34 -30.73 -0.14
C LEU A 155 11.47 -32.27 -0.10
N ASP A 156 11.52 -32.92 -1.24
CA ASP A 156 11.72 -34.38 -1.30
C ASP A 156 13.16 -34.73 -0.90
N ALA A 157 14.15 -34.00 -1.41
CA ALA A 157 15.54 -34.15 -1.02
C ALA A 157 15.75 -33.93 0.50
N VAL A 158 15.03 -32.97 1.10
CA VAL A 158 15.07 -32.77 2.56
C VAL A 158 14.44 -33.95 3.28
N ALA A 159 13.26 -34.43 2.84
CA ALA A 159 12.56 -35.54 3.45
C ALA A 159 13.39 -36.83 3.49
N ASP A 160 14.20 -37.08 2.45
CA ASP A 160 15.10 -38.25 2.36
C ASP A 160 16.12 -38.32 3.51
N PHE A 161 16.60 -37.18 4.00
CA PHE A 161 17.47 -37.14 5.19
C PHE A 161 16.77 -37.57 6.46
N GLY A 162 15.42 -37.54 6.48
CA GLY A 162 14.61 -37.95 7.61
C GLY A 162 14.34 -39.48 7.70
N ALA A 163 14.80 -40.28 6.73
CA ALA A 163 14.47 -41.72 6.66
C ALA A 163 14.85 -42.53 7.91
N HIS A 164 15.79 -42.06 8.70
CA HIS A 164 16.22 -42.71 9.94
C HIS A 164 15.58 -42.11 11.20
N VAL A 165 14.82 -41.01 11.09
CA VAL A 165 14.15 -40.33 12.20
C VAL A 165 12.78 -41.00 12.43
N THR A 166 12.56 -41.54 13.63
CA THR A 166 11.29 -42.20 13.96
C THR A 166 10.18 -41.19 14.25
N ASP A 167 8.90 -41.66 14.25
CA ASP A 167 7.78 -40.81 14.65
C ASP A 167 7.88 -40.39 16.14
N GLU A 168 8.35 -41.28 16.99
CA GLU A 168 8.53 -41.00 18.42
C GLU A 168 9.57 -39.93 18.66
N GLU A 169 10.65 -39.92 17.89
CA GLU A 169 11.68 -38.86 17.96
C GLU A 169 11.13 -37.50 17.50
N LEU A 170 10.35 -37.49 16.40
CA LEU A 170 9.69 -36.30 15.92
C LEU A 170 8.67 -35.78 16.94
N ASP A 171 7.79 -36.65 17.47
CA ASP A 171 6.77 -36.29 18.46
C ASP A 171 7.41 -35.75 19.76
N ALA A 172 8.54 -36.34 20.18
CA ALA A 172 9.32 -35.82 21.30
C ALA A 172 9.93 -34.43 21.01
N ALA A 173 10.33 -34.15 19.77
CA ALA A 173 10.80 -32.82 19.37
C ALA A 173 9.64 -31.80 19.37
N ILE A 174 8.49 -32.13 18.78
CA ILE A 174 7.30 -31.30 18.75
C ILE A 174 6.85 -30.92 20.17
N LYS A 175 6.78 -31.89 21.08
CA LYS A 175 6.33 -31.67 22.47
C LYS A 175 7.21 -30.71 23.28
N ARG A 176 8.49 -30.56 22.88
CA ARG A 176 9.43 -29.63 23.55
C ARG A 176 9.18 -28.18 23.17
N VAL A 177 8.62 -27.92 22.01
CA VAL A 177 8.36 -26.56 21.54
C VAL A 177 7.26 -25.92 22.36
N LYS A 178 7.47 -24.69 22.78
CA LYS A 178 6.55 -23.93 23.62
C LYS A 178 6.17 -22.59 22.99
N ALA A 179 5.09 -22.02 23.48
CA ALA A 179 4.54 -20.76 22.99
C ALA A 179 5.57 -19.62 23.02
N ASP A 180 6.41 -19.54 24.03
CA ASP A 180 7.41 -18.48 24.19
C ASP A 180 8.72 -18.71 23.42
N ASP A 181 8.88 -19.90 22.80
CA ASP A 181 10.06 -20.17 21.97
C ASP A 181 10.07 -19.27 20.72
N MET A 182 11.25 -18.73 20.43
CA MET A 182 11.46 -17.95 19.20
C MET A 182 11.25 -18.84 17.97
N THR A 183 10.36 -18.43 17.08
CA THR A 183 10.02 -19.19 15.86
C THR A 183 10.56 -18.55 14.58
N THR A 184 10.83 -17.23 14.62
CA THR A 184 11.34 -16.52 13.43
C THR A 184 12.07 -15.25 13.77
N ILE A 185 12.96 -14.83 12.85
CA ILE A 185 13.58 -13.50 12.83
C ILE A 185 13.21 -12.82 11.52
N VAL A 186 12.38 -11.79 11.58
CA VAL A 186 11.95 -11.03 10.39
C VAL A 186 12.76 -9.75 10.26
N TYR A 187 13.53 -9.63 9.18
CA TYR A 187 14.33 -8.45 8.92
C TYR A 187 13.50 -7.30 8.34
N THR A 188 13.67 -6.12 8.92
CA THR A 188 13.05 -4.89 8.44
C THR A 188 14.11 -3.89 8.00
N SER A 189 13.79 -3.07 6.98
CA SER A 189 14.65 -1.97 6.54
C SER A 189 14.67 -0.89 7.63
N GLY A 190 15.72 -0.85 8.44
CA GLY A 190 15.90 0.17 9.45
C GLY A 190 16.07 1.57 8.84
N SER A 191 15.58 2.61 9.53
CA SER A 191 15.80 4.02 9.17
C SER A 191 17.31 4.39 9.09
N THR A 192 18.18 3.60 9.68
CA THR A 192 19.65 3.75 9.69
C THR A 192 20.35 3.06 8.50
N GLY A 193 19.58 2.40 7.61
CA GLY A 193 20.11 1.70 6.44
C GLY A 193 20.66 0.30 6.71
N LYS A 194 20.78 -0.14 7.97
CA LYS A 194 21.09 -1.54 8.31
C LYS A 194 19.81 -2.28 8.64
N PRO A 195 19.57 -3.49 8.08
CA PRO A 195 18.44 -4.31 8.44
C PRO A 195 18.45 -4.66 9.94
N LYS A 196 17.26 -4.70 10.56
CA LYS A 196 17.06 -5.11 11.94
C LYS A 196 16.22 -6.38 11.97
N GLY A 197 16.68 -7.42 12.64
CA GLY A 197 15.96 -8.67 12.78
C GLY A 197 15.03 -8.64 14.00
N ALA A 198 13.72 -8.54 13.80
CA ALA A 198 12.75 -8.66 14.89
C ALA A 198 12.54 -10.13 15.24
N MET A 199 12.80 -10.49 16.49
CA MET A 199 12.61 -11.86 17.02
C MET A 199 11.17 -12.05 17.46
N LEU A 200 10.49 -13.02 16.89
CA LEU A 200 9.09 -13.34 17.19
C LEU A 200 8.97 -14.77 17.72
N SER A 201 8.12 -14.95 18.74
CA SER A 201 7.79 -16.26 19.31
C SER A 201 6.52 -16.86 18.69
N ASN A 202 6.26 -18.14 18.99
CA ASN A 202 4.98 -18.77 18.68
C ASN A 202 3.83 -17.97 19.29
N ARG A 203 3.92 -17.59 20.57
CA ARG A 203 2.89 -16.81 21.29
C ARG A 203 2.54 -15.52 20.57
N ASN A 204 3.52 -14.82 19.99
CA ASN A 204 3.26 -13.57 19.28
C ASN A 204 2.25 -13.77 18.15
N PHE A 205 2.32 -14.87 17.41
CA PHE A 205 1.38 -15.19 16.34
C PHE A 205 0.11 -15.88 16.85
N THR A 206 0.23 -16.90 17.72
CA THR A 206 -0.94 -17.68 18.13
C THR A 206 -1.93 -16.85 18.93
N HIS A 207 -1.45 -15.85 19.70
CA HIS A 207 -2.31 -14.93 20.41
C HIS A 207 -3.22 -14.15 19.45
N ILE A 208 -2.65 -13.52 18.40
CA ILE A 208 -3.44 -12.75 17.42
C ILE A 208 -4.31 -13.63 16.55
N VAL A 209 -3.90 -14.87 16.26
CA VAL A 209 -4.68 -15.84 15.51
C VAL A 209 -5.92 -16.27 16.28
N LYS A 210 -5.74 -16.78 17.51
CA LYS A 210 -6.83 -17.31 18.34
C LYS A 210 -7.84 -16.20 18.72
N ASN A 211 -7.36 -15.02 19.08
CA ASN A 211 -8.24 -13.88 19.37
C ASN A 211 -8.89 -13.29 18.10
N GLY A 212 -8.18 -13.35 16.96
CA GLY A 212 -8.72 -12.91 15.67
C GLY A 212 -9.96 -13.71 15.24
N TYR A 213 -10.01 -15.01 15.54
CA TYR A 213 -11.19 -15.85 15.27
C TYR A 213 -12.46 -15.36 15.99
N ILE A 214 -12.32 -14.70 17.14
CA ILE A 214 -13.44 -14.23 17.93
C ILE A 214 -13.98 -12.92 17.35
N ILE A 215 -13.10 -11.96 17.08
CA ILE A 215 -13.51 -10.62 16.62
C ILE A 215 -13.80 -10.51 15.12
N LEU A 216 -13.41 -11.53 14.33
CA LEU A 216 -13.60 -11.62 12.88
C LEU A 216 -14.11 -13.03 12.49
N GLU A 217 -15.04 -13.59 13.26
CA GLU A 217 -15.50 -14.98 13.15
C GLU A 217 -15.96 -15.33 11.73
N ASP A 218 -16.87 -14.53 11.16
CA ASP A 218 -17.41 -14.77 9.82
C ASP A 218 -16.34 -14.68 8.71
N MET A 219 -15.29 -13.90 8.93
CA MET A 219 -14.19 -13.73 7.99
C MET A 219 -13.12 -14.81 8.16
N LEU A 220 -12.76 -15.17 9.39
CA LEU A 220 -11.54 -15.94 9.68
C LEU A 220 -11.79 -17.39 10.13
N TYR A 221 -12.94 -17.68 10.75
CA TYR A 221 -13.19 -19.00 11.35
C TYR A 221 -14.20 -19.85 10.58
N THR A 222 -14.72 -19.36 9.46
CA THR A 222 -15.66 -20.11 8.60
C THR A 222 -14.95 -20.71 7.38
N SER A 223 -15.66 -21.51 6.56
CA SER A 223 -15.17 -22.07 5.29
C SER A 223 -14.84 -20.99 4.26
N ASN A 224 -13.82 -20.20 4.50
CA ASN A 224 -13.42 -19.07 3.67
C ASN A 224 -12.23 -19.44 2.77
N ARG A 225 -12.10 -18.72 1.66
CA ARG A 225 -11.05 -18.92 0.67
C ARG A 225 -10.20 -17.65 0.56
N LEU A 226 -8.93 -17.75 0.95
CA LEU A 226 -7.95 -16.69 0.90
C LEU A 226 -7.03 -16.85 -0.31
N LEU A 227 -6.97 -15.86 -1.20
CA LEU A 227 -5.90 -15.82 -2.21
C LEU A 227 -4.68 -15.07 -1.63
N LEU A 228 -3.61 -15.80 -1.38
CA LEU A 228 -2.39 -15.30 -0.76
C LEU A 228 -1.33 -14.98 -1.82
N PHE A 229 -1.13 -13.69 -2.07
CA PHE A 229 -0.14 -13.14 -3.01
C PHE A 229 0.87 -12.21 -2.33
N LEU A 230 0.66 -11.90 -1.05
CA LEU A 230 1.60 -11.10 -0.27
C LEU A 230 2.84 -11.94 0.08
N PRO A 231 4.04 -11.33 0.14
CA PRO A 231 5.27 -12.04 0.50
C PRO A 231 5.19 -12.70 1.88
N LEU A 232 5.36 -14.02 1.95
CA LEU A 232 5.42 -14.77 3.22
C LEU A 232 6.65 -14.39 4.07
N ALA A 233 7.63 -13.73 3.48
CA ALA A 233 8.72 -13.09 4.22
C ALA A 233 8.23 -12.00 5.17
N HIS A 234 7.04 -11.42 4.94
CA HIS A 234 6.42 -10.41 5.80
C HIS A 234 5.51 -11.06 6.85
N CYS A 235 5.61 -10.64 8.11
CA CYS A 235 4.81 -11.19 9.21
C CYS A 235 3.30 -11.10 8.99
N PHE A 236 2.80 -10.09 8.28
CA PHE A 236 1.39 -9.94 7.96
C PHE A 236 0.87 -11.07 7.05
N ALA A 237 1.59 -11.42 5.99
CA ALA A 237 1.22 -12.54 5.12
C ALA A 237 1.25 -13.89 5.87
N ARG A 238 2.24 -14.08 6.75
CA ARG A 238 2.34 -15.26 7.61
C ARG A 238 1.19 -15.35 8.60
N TYR A 239 0.86 -14.24 9.28
CA TYR A 239 -0.31 -14.20 10.17
C TYR A 239 -1.56 -14.68 9.45
N ILE A 240 -1.80 -14.17 8.23
CA ILE A 240 -2.97 -14.52 7.43
C ILE A 240 -2.96 -16.01 7.03
N GLN A 241 -1.79 -16.55 6.66
CA GLN A 241 -1.62 -17.98 6.41
C GLN A 241 -2.01 -18.80 7.65
N TYR A 242 -1.52 -18.40 8.82
CA TYR A 242 -1.80 -19.11 10.07
C TYR A 242 -3.28 -19.05 10.46
N VAL A 243 -3.90 -17.88 10.26
CA VAL A 243 -5.34 -17.71 10.47
C VAL A 243 -6.15 -18.64 9.57
N ALA A 244 -5.86 -18.68 8.28
CA ALA A 244 -6.62 -19.51 7.33
C ALA A 244 -6.42 -21.00 7.61
N ILE A 245 -5.19 -21.43 7.90
CA ILE A 245 -4.86 -22.82 8.17
C ILE A 245 -5.41 -23.30 9.52
N GLY A 246 -5.26 -22.53 10.58
CA GLY A 246 -5.74 -22.91 11.91
C GLY A 246 -7.25 -22.72 12.10
N GLY A 247 -7.93 -21.94 11.21
CA GLY A 247 -9.38 -21.84 11.11
C GLY A 247 -9.97 -22.89 10.17
N HIS A 248 -11.06 -22.51 9.45
CA HIS A 248 -11.70 -23.38 8.45
C HIS A 248 -11.46 -22.85 7.01
N GLY A 249 -10.41 -22.05 6.80
CA GLY A 249 -10.11 -21.45 5.52
C GLY A 249 -9.28 -22.34 4.59
N VAL A 250 -9.26 -21.97 3.30
CA VAL A 250 -8.40 -22.52 2.26
C VAL A 250 -7.46 -21.42 1.77
N VAL A 251 -6.15 -21.69 1.77
CA VAL A 251 -5.13 -20.75 1.27
C VAL A 251 -4.77 -21.10 -0.18
N GLY A 252 -5.05 -20.20 -1.11
CA GLY A 252 -4.56 -20.29 -2.49
C GLY A 252 -3.22 -19.55 -2.64
N TYR A 253 -2.13 -20.27 -2.84
CA TYR A 253 -0.80 -19.69 -2.97
C TYR A 253 -0.50 -19.25 -4.40
N ILE A 254 -0.12 -17.99 -4.57
CA ILE A 254 0.41 -17.46 -5.83
C ILE A 254 1.65 -16.58 -5.56
N PRO A 255 2.63 -16.56 -6.49
CA PRO A 255 3.93 -15.93 -6.23
C PRO A 255 3.90 -14.39 -6.23
N GLY A 256 2.75 -13.78 -6.49
CA GLY A 256 2.62 -12.31 -6.49
C GLY A 256 1.43 -11.82 -7.30
N ALA A 257 1.29 -10.50 -7.41
CA ALA A 257 0.09 -9.85 -7.95
C ALA A 257 0.09 -9.67 -9.49
N LYS A 258 1.07 -10.20 -10.23
CA LYS A 258 1.21 -10.00 -11.69
C LYS A 258 -0.04 -10.42 -12.48
N HIS A 259 -0.67 -11.52 -12.08
CA HIS A 259 -1.87 -12.07 -12.73
C HIS A 259 -3.10 -12.07 -11.81
N LEU A 260 -3.11 -11.20 -10.80
CA LEU A 260 -4.07 -11.20 -9.69
C LEU A 260 -5.53 -11.30 -10.13
N LEU A 261 -5.97 -10.52 -11.13
CA LEU A 261 -7.37 -10.56 -11.60
C LEU A 261 -7.75 -11.90 -12.25
N ALA A 262 -6.81 -12.57 -12.92
CA ALA A 262 -7.05 -13.91 -13.48
C ALA A 262 -7.11 -14.96 -12.36
N ASP A 263 -6.23 -14.84 -11.37
CA ASP A 263 -6.18 -15.74 -10.21
C ASP A 263 -7.41 -15.59 -9.33
N ILE A 264 -7.88 -14.37 -9.08
CA ILE A 264 -9.16 -14.11 -8.40
C ILE A 264 -10.33 -14.82 -9.09
N ARG A 265 -10.38 -14.76 -10.43
CA ARG A 265 -11.48 -15.40 -11.19
C ARG A 265 -11.43 -16.93 -11.15
N SER A 266 -10.25 -17.52 -11.17
CA SER A 266 -10.08 -18.99 -11.13
C SER A 266 -10.21 -19.54 -9.73
N PHE A 267 -9.61 -18.93 -8.72
CA PHE A 267 -9.63 -19.36 -7.32
C PHE A 267 -10.95 -19.00 -6.61
N LYS A 268 -11.62 -17.90 -6.99
CA LYS A 268 -12.89 -17.39 -6.42
C LYS A 268 -12.80 -17.15 -4.89
N PRO A 269 -11.92 -16.25 -4.43
CA PRO A 269 -11.75 -15.99 -3.02
C PRO A 269 -13.03 -15.43 -2.39
N THR A 270 -13.22 -15.66 -1.09
CA THR A 270 -14.28 -15.05 -0.27
C THR A 270 -13.77 -13.81 0.47
N TYR A 271 -12.46 -13.74 0.70
CA TYR A 271 -11.81 -12.54 1.23
C TYR A 271 -10.44 -12.30 0.60
N LEU A 272 -10.07 -11.02 0.54
CA LEU A 272 -8.77 -10.57 0.06
C LEU A 272 -8.13 -9.67 1.10
N LEU A 273 -6.87 -9.97 1.38
CA LEU A 273 -6.03 -9.09 2.16
C LEU A 273 -4.98 -8.44 1.27
N GLY A 274 -4.81 -7.12 1.43
CA GLY A 274 -3.88 -6.39 0.59
C GLY A 274 -3.36 -5.11 1.25
N VAL A 275 -2.46 -4.47 0.52
CA VAL A 275 -2.03 -3.11 0.77
C VAL A 275 -2.90 -2.15 -0.05
N PRO A 276 -2.98 -0.84 0.27
CA PRO A 276 -3.84 0.13 -0.43
C PRO A 276 -3.75 0.06 -1.95
N ARG A 277 -2.55 -0.07 -2.48
CA ARG A 277 -2.28 -0.10 -3.93
C ARG A 277 -3.05 -1.20 -4.67
N VAL A 278 -3.34 -2.32 -4.04
CA VAL A 278 -4.13 -3.40 -4.64
C VAL A 278 -5.55 -2.94 -4.89
N PHE A 279 -6.17 -2.29 -3.93
CA PHE A 279 -7.55 -1.80 -4.00
C PHE A 279 -7.69 -0.58 -4.91
N GLU A 280 -6.68 0.30 -4.93
CA GLU A 280 -6.56 1.41 -5.88
C GLU A 280 -6.51 0.89 -7.32
N LYS A 281 -5.69 -0.13 -7.62
CA LYS A 281 -5.64 -0.74 -8.96
C LYS A 281 -6.98 -1.33 -9.39
N VAL A 282 -7.70 -1.99 -8.48
CA VAL A 282 -9.05 -2.53 -8.77
C VAL A 282 -10.02 -1.40 -9.09
N TYR A 283 -10.06 -0.35 -8.27
CA TYR A 283 -10.89 0.82 -8.48
C TYR A 283 -10.54 1.52 -9.81
N ASN A 284 -9.27 1.79 -10.04
CA ASN A 284 -8.79 2.48 -11.23
C ASN A 284 -9.09 1.69 -12.51
N ALA A 285 -8.90 0.37 -12.51
CA ALA A 285 -9.24 -0.48 -13.64
C ALA A 285 -10.75 -0.44 -13.95
N ALA A 286 -11.60 -0.44 -12.94
CA ALA A 286 -13.04 -0.33 -13.11
C ALA A 286 -13.45 1.06 -13.65
N SER A 287 -12.85 2.13 -13.13
CA SER A 287 -13.07 3.52 -13.56
C SER A 287 -12.64 3.74 -15.00
N GLN A 288 -11.46 3.27 -15.39
CA GLN A 288 -10.93 3.39 -16.75
C GLN A 288 -11.79 2.60 -17.76
N LYS A 289 -12.25 1.40 -17.39
CA LYS A 289 -13.16 0.62 -18.23
C LYS A 289 -14.48 1.35 -18.49
N ALA A 290 -14.95 2.18 -17.56
CA ALA A 290 -16.12 3.03 -17.75
C ALA A 290 -15.85 4.21 -18.71
N GLY A 291 -14.59 4.68 -18.80
CA GLY A 291 -14.15 5.75 -19.70
C GLY A 291 -14.76 7.12 -19.39
N ASN A 292 -14.60 8.07 -20.32
CA ASN A 292 -15.02 9.47 -20.13
C ASN A 292 -16.46 9.79 -20.63
N GLY A 293 -17.18 8.80 -21.17
CA GLY A 293 -18.52 8.97 -21.74
C GLY A 293 -19.64 8.92 -20.67
N ILE A 294 -20.82 8.52 -21.10
CA ILE A 294 -22.00 8.36 -20.22
C ILE A 294 -21.70 7.33 -19.11
N ALA A 295 -21.04 6.22 -19.46
CA ALA A 295 -20.68 5.19 -18.48
C ALA A 295 -19.71 5.73 -17.41
N GLY A 296 -18.72 6.56 -17.77
CA GLY A 296 -17.83 7.23 -16.81
C GLY A 296 -18.57 8.19 -15.88
N ARG A 297 -19.56 8.94 -16.42
CA ARG A 297 -20.41 9.80 -15.57
C ARG A 297 -21.25 9.00 -14.58
N ILE A 298 -21.78 7.84 -15.02
CA ILE A 298 -22.52 6.92 -14.15
C ILE A 298 -21.56 6.35 -13.07
N PHE A 299 -20.35 5.95 -13.45
CA PHE A 299 -19.34 5.46 -12.50
C PHE A 299 -19.00 6.53 -11.45
N ALA A 300 -18.72 7.76 -11.86
CA ALA A 300 -18.42 8.86 -10.94
C ALA A 300 -19.62 9.22 -10.02
N ALA A 301 -20.85 9.09 -10.51
CA ALA A 301 -22.05 9.28 -9.70
C ALA A 301 -22.23 8.13 -8.69
N ALA A 302 -21.99 6.89 -9.13
CA ALA A 302 -22.02 5.71 -8.27
C ALA A 302 -20.95 5.77 -7.17
N TYR A 303 -19.72 6.19 -7.50
CA TYR A 303 -18.66 6.40 -6.52
C TYR A 303 -19.11 7.34 -5.40
N ARG A 304 -19.58 8.54 -5.76
CA ARG A 304 -20.08 9.51 -4.76
C ARG A 304 -21.25 8.95 -3.93
N HIS A 305 -22.12 8.19 -4.58
CA HIS A 305 -23.26 7.57 -3.90
C HIS A 305 -22.81 6.50 -2.90
N PHE A 306 -21.93 5.56 -3.28
CA PHE A 306 -21.45 4.52 -2.38
C PHE A 306 -20.64 5.10 -1.21
N VAL A 307 -19.79 6.09 -1.47
CA VAL A 307 -19.06 6.79 -0.40
C VAL A 307 -20.04 7.44 0.59
N GLN A 308 -21.06 8.16 0.09
CA GLN A 308 -22.03 8.81 0.96
C GLN A 308 -22.93 7.80 1.67
N TRP A 309 -23.32 6.72 1.00
CA TRP A 309 -24.10 5.63 1.57
C TRP A 309 -23.40 5.02 2.79
N SER A 310 -22.15 4.62 2.63
CA SER A 310 -21.35 4.07 3.73
C SER A 310 -21.12 5.06 4.87
N ARG A 311 -20.92 6.35 4.56
CA ARG A 311 -20.81 7.39 5.60
C ARG A 311 -22.12 7.55 6.38
N ASP A 312 -23.24 7.55 5.69
CA ASP A 312 -24.56 7.67 6.34
C ASP A 312 -24.85 6.45 7.23
N GLU A 313 -24.45 5.23 6.81
CA GLU A 313 -24.55 4.02 7.64
C GLU A 313 -23.66 4.11 8.87
N GLN A 314 -22.40 4.54 8.73
CA GLN A 314 -21.48 4.75 9.84
C GLN A 314 -22.00 5.79 10.84
N ASP A 315 -22.69 6.84 10.35
CA ASP A 315 -23.34 7.85 11.19
C ASP A 315 -24.71 7.40 11.76
N GLY A 316 -25.15 6.17 11.50
CA GLY A 316 -26.45 5.64 11.94
C GLY A 316 -27.68 6.30 11.27
N LYS A 317 -27.47 6.96 10.12
CA LYS A 317 -28.55 7.64 9.39
C LYS A 317 -29.38 6.63 8.59
N ARG A 318 -30.69 6.88 8.53
CA ARG A 318 -31.65 6.06 7.74
C ARG A 318 -31.72 6.56 6.30
N HIS A 319 -31.60 5.65 5.35
CA HIS A 319 -31.76 5.96 3.93
C HIS A 319 -33.22 6.11 3.53
N SER A 320 -33.51 7.16 2.73
CA SER A 320 -34.85 7.38 2.17
C SER A 320 -35.20 6.31 1.14
N PRO A 321 -36.51 6.07 0.85
CA PRO A 321 -36.93 5.16 -0.22
C PRO A 321 -36.31 5.50 -1.59
N ALA A 322 -36.17 6.79 -1.92
CA ALA A 322 -35.56 7.25 -3.15
C ALA A 322 -34.04 6.89 -3.20
N ALA A 323 -33.33 7.08 -2.07
CA ALA A 323 -31.90 6.70 -1.96
C ALA A 323 -31.72 5.18 -2.13
N ARG A 324 -32.63 4.35 -1.61
CA ARG A 324 -32.59 2.88 -1.78
C ARG A 324 -32.79 2.47 -3.24
N ILE A 325 -33.71 3.12 -3.97
CA ILE A 325 -33.91 2.86 -5.40
C ILE A 325 -32.66 3.25 -6.21
N GLN A 326 -32.07 4.41 -5.88
CA GLN A 326 -30.83 4.86 -6.51
C GLN A 326 -29.69 3.91 -6.20
N HIS A 327 -29.58 3.42 -4.96
CA HIS A 327 -28.58 2.45 -4.54
C HIS A 327 -28.70 1.15 -5.35
N ALA A 328 -29.90 0.57 -5.44
CA ALA A 328 -30.17 -0.63 -6.22
C ALA A 328 -29.80 -0.46 -7.71
N PHE A 329 -30.04 0.74 -8.29
CA PHE A 329 -29.62 1.05 -9.66
C PHE A 329 -28.07 1.02 -9.78
N PHE A 330 -27.33 1.67 -8.89
CA PHE A 330 -25.87 1.67 -8.92
C PHE A 330 -25.29 0.30 -8.61
N MET A 331 -25.90 -0.47 -7.72
CA MET A 331 -25.51 -1.86 -7.45
C MET A 331 -25.69 -2.76 -8.69
N SER A 332 -26.81 -2.61 -9.42
CA SER A 332 -27.09 -3.40 -10.64
C SER A 332 -26.15 -3.07 -11.83
N THR A 333 -25.51 -1.90 -11.80
CA THR A 333 -24.63 -1.39 -12.88
C THR A 333 -23.17 -1.43 -12.45
N VAL A 334 -22.71 -0.42 -11.72
CA VAL A 334 -21.30 -0.27 -11.29
C VAL A 334 -20.92 -1.32 -10.25
N GLY A 335 -21.75 -1.53 -9.24
CA GLY A 335 -21.51 -2.52 -8.18
C GLY A 335 -21.32 -3.92 -8.76
N LYS A 336 -22.18 -4.34 -9.68
CA LYS A 336 -22.05 -5.63 -10.39
C LYS A 336 -20.74 -5.72 -11.17
N SER A 337 -20.30 -4.66 -11.83
CA SER A 337 -19.03 -4.64 -12.58
C SER A 337 -17.81 -4.79 -11.68
N VAL A 338 -17.79 -4.06 -10.55
CA VAL A 338 -16.71 -4.12 -9.56
C VAL A 338 -16.67 -5.49 -8.88
N ARG A 339 -17.82 -6.01 -8.43
CA ARG A 339 -17.92 -7.36 -7.85
C ARG A 339 -17.48 -8.46 -8.81
N SER A 340 -17.82 -8.33 -10.10
CA SER A 340 -17.35 -9.28 -11.12
C SER A 340 -15.82 -9.26 -11.31
N ALA A 341 -15.18 -8.12 -11.08
CA ALA A 341 -13.72 -7.99 -11.14
C ALA A 341 -13.04 -8.57 -9.89
N LEU A 342 -13.65 -8.38 -8.71
CA LEU A 342 -13.17 -8.88 -7.42
C LEU A 342 -13.50 -10.37 -7.17
N GLY A 343 -14.33 -10.99 -8.02
CA GLY A 343 -14.78 -12.37 -7.84
C GLY A 343 -16.20 -12.48 -7.27
N PRO A 344 -16.95 -13.51 -7.68
CA PRO A 344 -18.38 -13.64 -7.35
C PRO A 344 -18.65 -13.91 -5.85
N ASN A 345 -17.68 -14.50 -5.16
CA ASN A 345 -17.81 -14.95 -3.78
C ASN A 345 -17.24 -13.99 -2.76
N LEU A 346 -16.61 -12.88 -3.23
CA LEU A 346 -15.90 -11.97 -2.35
C LEU A 346 -16.89 -11.23 -1.43
N ALA A 347 -16.70 -11.36 -0.12
CA ALA A 347 -17.46 -10.70 0.92
C ALA A 347 -16.60 -9.76 1.78
N TRP A 348 -15.32 -10.06 1.92
CA TRP A 348 -14.43 -9.34 2.83
C TRP A 348 -13.21 -8.79 2.12
N LEU A 349 -12.92 -7.54 2.40
CA LEU A 349 -11.67 -6.87 2.03
C LEU A 349 -10.98 -6.39 3.31
N ALA A 350 -9.70 -6.66 3.46
CA ALA A 350 -8.92 -6.14 4.58
C ALA A 350 -7.65 -5.46 4.07
N CYS A 351 -7.37 -4.28 4.62
CA CYS A 351 -6.24 -3.46 4.24
C CYS A 351 -5.34 -3.17 5.43
N GLY A 352 -4.04 -3.27 5.21
CA GLY A 352 -3.04 -2.94 6.22
C GLY A 352 -1.69 -2.59 5.62
N GLY A 353 -0.73 -2.26 6.50
CA GLY A 353 0.65 -2.04 6.13
C GLY A 353 1.01 -0.67 5.56
N ALA A 354 0.05 0.11 5.09
CA ALA A 354 0.21 1.50 4.65
C ALA A 354 -1.11 2.27 4.86
N PRO A 355 -1.07 3.62 4.89
CA PRO A 355 -2.26 4.43 4.97
C PRO A 355 -3.21 4.20 3.79
N LEU A 356 -4.51 4.22 4.07
CA LEU A 356 -5.57 4.02 3.07
C LEU A 356 -6.46 5.26 3.01
N ASN A 357 -6.75 5.73 1.79
CA ASN A 357 -7.72 6.79 1.59
C ASN A 357 -9.11 6.35 2.10
N PRO A 358 -9.73 7.09 3.05
CA PRO A 358 -11.02 6.73 3.62
C PRO A 358 -12.15 6.63 2.58
N ASP A 359 -12.13 7.47 1.53
CA ASP A 359 -13.17 7.43 0.48
C ASP A 359 -13.12 6.13 -0.32
N LEU A 360 -11.93 5.55 -0.51
CA LEU A 360 -11.80 4.25 -1.16
C LEU A 360 -12.40 3.13 -0.28
N ALA A 361 -12.17 3.17 1.03
CA ALA A 361 -12.79 2.22 1.96
C ALA A 361 -14.33 2.39 1.99
N HIS A 362 -14.81 3.62 2.06
CA HIS A 362 -16.26 3.92 1.98
C HIS A 362 -16.86 3.48 0.66
N PHE A 363 -16.15 3.62 -0.46
CA PHE A 363 -16.62 3.15 -1.77
C PHE A 363 -16.92 1.65 -1.78
N PHE A 364 -16.01 0.83 -1.22
CA PHE A 364 -16.22 -0.62 -1.13
C PHE A 364 -17.28 -0.98 -0.07
N ASN A 365 -17.25 -0.37 1.11
CA ASN A 365 -18.23 -0.60 2.16
C ASN A 365 -19.66 -0.15 1.77
N GLY A 366 -19.76 0.80 0.84
CA GLY A 366 -21.05 1.22 0.32
C GLY A 366 -21.67 0.26 -0.70
N MET A 367 -21.04 -0.87 -1.00
CA MET A 367 -21.57 -1.90 -1.89
C MET A 367 -22.15 -3.06 -1.08
N ASP A 368 -23.41 -3.43 -1.36
CA ASP A 368 -24.06 -4.56 -0.68
C ASP A 368 -23.20 -5.83 -0.70
N GLY A 369 -23.04 -6.45 0.47
CA GLY A 369 -22.34 -7.72 0.64
C GLY A 369 -20.82 -7.64 0.46
N ILE A 370 -20.22 -6.46 0.63
CA ILE A 370 -18.79 -6.28 0.80
C ILE A 370 -18.54 -5.55 2.13
N THR A 371 -17.70 -6.11 2.98
CA THR A 371 -17.18 -5.45 4.17
C THR A 371 -15.70 -5.18 3.98
N PHE A 372 -15.30 -3.92 4.09
CA PHE A 372 -13.92 -3.49 4.01
C PHE A 372 -13.45 -3.07 5.39
N ILE A 373 -12.47 -3.78 5.94
CA ILE A 373 -11.87 -3.48 7.24
C ILE A 373 -10.43 -3.01 7.08
N GLN A 374 -9.96 -2.26 8.06
CA GLN A 374 -8.59 -1.76 8.10
C GLN A 374 -7.93 -2.22 9.39
N GLY A 375 -6.63 -2.52 9.31
CA GLY A 375 -5.82 -2.85 10.47
C GLY A 375 -4.45 -2.18 10.42
N TYR A 376 -3.85 -2.02 11.60
CA TYR A 376 -2.54 -1.43 11.81
C TYR A 376 -1.68 -2.34 12.68
N GLY A 377 -0.42 -2.42 12.33
CA GLY A 377 0.59 -3.12 13.08
C GLY A 377 1.96 -2.97 12.43
N MET A 378 2.93 -3.57 13.06
CA MET A 378 4.32 -3.53 12.61
C MET A 378 4.94 -4.90 12.82
N THR A 379 6.15 -5.12 12.29
CA THR A 379 6.84 -6.41 12.47
C THR A 379 7.04 -6.73 13.94
N GLU A 380 7.29 -5.70 14.74
CA GLU A 380 7.48 -5.80 16.20
C GLU A 380 6.18 -6.15 16.95
N THR A 381 5.03 -6.21 16.28
CA THR A 381 3.75 -6.72 16.83
C THR A 381 3.26 -7.99 16.13
N ALA A 382 4.12 -8.68 15.39
CA ALA A 382 3.85 -9.92 14.66
C ALA A 382 2.78 -9.82 13.54
N ALA A 383 2.02 -8.77 13.44
CA ALA A 383 1.03 -8.39 12.42
C ALA A 383 0.00 -7.42 13.02
N PRO A 384 -1.32 -7.47 12.72
CA PRO A 384 -2.24 -6.44 13.18
C PRO A 384 -2.32 -6.42 14.71
N MET A 385 -2.14 -5.24 15.25
CA MET A 385 -2.31 -4.89 16.65
C MET A 385 -3.66 -4.22 16.87
N LEU A 386 -4.00 -3.34 15.94
CA LEU A 386 -5.28 -2.63 15.88
C LEU A 386 -6.01 -3.13 14.64
N VAL A 387 -7.28 -3.38 14.75
CA VAL A 387 -8.11 -3.82 13.63
C VAL A 387 -9.56 -3.36 13.84
N ASN A 388 -10.25 -3.02 12.77
CA ASN A 388 -11.69 -2.85 12.82
C ASN A 388 -12.34 -4.22 13.04
N TRP A 389 -13.22 -4.33 14.03
CA TRP A 389 -13.90 -5.56 14.33
C TRP A 389 -15.08 -5.76 13.37
N GLN A 390 -15.52 -7.00 13.22
CA GLN A 390 -16.61 -7.34 12.30
C GLN A 390 -17.86 -6.48 12.50
N ASP A 391 -18.30 -6.35 13.75
CA ASP A 391 -19.52 -5.65 14.13
C ASP A 391 -19.26 -4.21 14.61
N ASP A 392 -18.01 -3.76 14.58
CA ASP A 392 -17.59 -2.45 15.08
C ASP A 392 -16.48 -1.88 14.17
N ASN A 393 -16.89 -1.49 12.96
CA ASN A 393 -16.01 -1.01 11.89
C ASN A 393 -16.19 0.50 11.69
N LYS A 394 -15.12 1.26 11.89
CA LYS A 394 -15.09 2.72 11.71
C LYS A 394 -14.09 3.09 10.62
N VAL A 395 -14.58 3.35 9.41
CA VAL A 395 -13.75 3.83 8.31
C VAL A 395 -13.09 5.16 8.66
N GLY A 396 -11.81 5.31 8.34
CA GLY A 396 -10.99 6.46 8.73
C GLY A 396 -10.20 6.22 10.02
N SER A 397 -10.44 5.09 10.70
CA SER A 397 -9.61 4.59 11.78
C SER A 397 -8.87 3.31 11.36
N VAL A 398 -7.83 2.96 12.10
CA VAL A 398 -7.16 1.66 11.97
C VAL A 398 -7.73 0.61 12.93
N GLY A 399 -8.91 0.89 13.52
CA GLY A 399 -9.61 0.03 14.45
C GLY A 399 -9.20 0.22 15.91
N LYS A 400 -9.53 -0.78 16.72
CA LYS A 400 -9.25 -0.88 18.15
C LYS A 400 -8.16 -1.92 18.42
N PRO A 401 -7.50 -1.88 19.58
CA PRO A 401 -6.65 -3.01 20.00
C PRO A 401 -7.43 -4.33 19.98
N GLY A 402 -6.82 -5.36 19.43
CA GLY A 402 -7.38 -6.70 19.52
C GLY A 402 -7.40 -7.19 20.99
N PRO A 403 -8.15 -8.27 21.30
CA PRO A 403 -8.26 -8.77 22.66
C PRO A 403 -6.91 -9.07 23.30
N GLY A 404 -6.71 -8.62 24.53
CA GLY A 404 -5.44 -8.73 25.28
C GLY A 404 -4.35 -7.75 24.86
N MET A 405 -4.67 -6.78 23.99
CA MET A 405 -3.74 -5.78 23.47
C MET A 405 -4.09 -4.38 23.96
N GLY A 406 -3.15 -3.45 23.89
CA GLY A 406 -3.37 -2.07 24.31
C GLY A 406 -2.64 -1.05 23.47
N VAL A 407 -3.21 0.16 23.45
CA VAL A 407 -2.64 1.36 22.83
C VAL A 407 -2.67 2.50 23.84
N LYS A 408 -1.60 3.28 23.91
CA LYS A 408 -1.59 4.55 24.66
C LYS A 408 -0.91 5.64 23.84
N GLN A 409 -1.33 6.89 24.10
CA GLN A 409 -0.72 8.08 23.51
C GLN A 409 0.29 8.70 24.48
N GLY A 410 1.55 8.81 24.06
CA GLY A 410 2.59 9.53 24.77
C GLY A 410 2.34 11.04 24.82
N GLU A 411 3.13 11.76 25.61
CA GLU A 411 3.00 13.22 25.76
C GLU A 411 3.26 13.99 24.47
N ASP A 412 4.08 13.44 23.60
CA ASP A 412 4.42 13.98 22.27
C ASP A 412 3.47 13.51 21.15
N GLY A 413 2.39 12.80 21.48
CA GLY A 413 1.41 12.27 20.55
C GLY A 413 1.81 10.95 19.88
N GLU A 414 2.99 10.39 20.23
CA GLU A 414 3.42 9.06 19.76
C GLU A 414 2.51 7.97 20.32
N LEU A 415 2.10 7.04 19.50
CA LEU A 415 1.38 5.85 19.92
C LEU A 415 2.36 4.79 20.44
N LEU A 416 2.05 4.23 21.59
CA LEU A 416 2.74 3.10 22.18
C LEU A 416 1.78 1.91 22.20
N LEU A 417 2.31 0.70 22.00
CA LEU A 417 1.53 -0.54 21.90
C LEU A 417 2.02 -1.57 22.93
N THR A 418 1.11 -2.40 23.44
CA THR A 418 1.44 -3.51 24.36
C THR A 418 0.54 -4.72 24.11
N GLY A 419 1.03 -5.90 24.40
CA GLY A 419 0.27 -7.16 24.28
C GLY A 419 1.17 -8.38 24.17
N PRO A 420 0.61 -9.60 24.27
CA PRO A 420 1.35 -10.85 24.13
C PRO A 420 1.96 -11.05 22.73
N ASN A 421 1.51 -10.30 21.75
CA ASN A 421 2.00 -10.30 20.37
C ASN A 421 3.22 -9.38 20.15
N VAL A 422 3.67 -8.65 21.19
CA VAL A 422 4.87 -7.81 21.11
C VAL A 422 6.12 -8.69 21.06
N PHE A 423 7.03 -8.37 20.15
CA PHE A 423 8.25 -9.10 19.83
C PHE A 423 9.18 -9.29 21.05
N LEU A 424 10.08 -10.27 20.96
CA LEU A 424 11.07 -10.53 22.00
C LEU A 424 12.14 -9.43 22.07
N GLY A 425 12.44 -8.79 20.94
CA GLY A 425 13.45 -7.75 20.78
C GLY A 425 14.15 -7.88 19.43
N TYR A 426 15.16 -7.03 19.19
CA TYR A 426 15.97 -7.10 17.98
C TYR A 426 17.17 -8.04 18.16
N TYR A 427 17.34 -8.94 17.20
CA TYR A 427 18.42 -9.93 17.21
C TYR A 427 19.79 -9.26 17.24
N ARG A 428 20.59 -9.61 18.28
CA ARG A 428 21.93 -9.04 18.55
C ARG A 428 21.99 -7.51 18.68
N GLN A 429 20.84 -6.85 18.95
CA GLN A 429 20.76 -5.40 19.11
C GLN A 429 20.01 -5.02 20.42
N PRO A 430 20.58 -5.33 21.61
CA PRO A 430 19.90 -5.09 22.88
C PRO A 430 19.69 -3.59 23.18
N GLU A 431 20.60 -2.71 22.75
CA GLU A 431 20.46 -1.26 22.93
C GLU A 431 19.26 -0.73 22.14
N LEU A 432 19.12 -1.12 20.87
CA LEU A 432 17.99 -0.73 20.06
C LEU A 432 16.67 -1.31 20.59
N THR A 433 16.73 -2.51 21.17
CA THR A 433 15.57 -3.11 21.84
C THR A 433 15.14 -2.26 23.03
N ALA A 434 16.07 -1.81 23.86
CA ALA A 434 15.80 -0.94 25.02
C ALA A 434 15.30 0.46 24.61
N GLU A 435 15.72 0.98 23.45
CA GLU A 435 15.19 2.24 22.89
C GLU A 435 13.74 2.08 22.42
N THR A 436 13.40 0.90 21.87
CA THR A 436 12.08 0.63 21.28
C THR A 436 11.08 0.13 22.31
N LYS A 437 11.50 -0.73 23.23
CA LYS A 437 10.65 -1.36 24.24
C LYS A 437 10.90 -0.73 25.61
N THR A 438 9.84 -0.17 26.22
CA THR A 438 9.90 0.41 27.57
C THR A 438 9.98 -0.69 28.63
N ALA A 439 10.43 -0.33 29.84
CA ALA A 439 10.58 -1.28 30.94
C ALA A 439 9.25 -1.95 31.38
N ASP A 440 8.11 -1.27 31.16
CA ASP A 440 6.76 -1.75 31.43
C ASP A 440 6.12 -2.51 30.22
N GLY A 441 6.92 -2.84 29.20
CA GLY A 441 6.53 -3.73 28.11
C GLY A 441 5.83 -3.06 26.92
N TRP A 442 5.70 -1.73 26.92
CA TRP A 442 5.18 -1.00 25.77
C TRP A 442 6.25 -0.81 24.69
N ILE A 443 5.87 -0.82 23.43
CA ILE A 443 6.75 -0.49 22.32
C ILE A 443 6.41 0.88 21.75
N ARG A 444 7.46 1.63 21.41
CA ARG A 444 7.37 2.92 20.70
C ARG A 444 7.22 2.65 19.21
N THR A 445 6.13 3.13 18.62
CA THR A 445 5.85 2.89 17.21
C THR A 445 6.57 3.87 16.27
N GLY A 446 6.89 5.06 16.76
CA GLY A 446 7.29 6.19 15.94
C GLY A 446 6.14 6.82 15.14
N ASP A 447 4.92 6.30 15.29
CA ASP A 447 3.73 6.82 14.62
C ASP A 447 2.93 7.72 15.58
N LEU A 448 2.38 8.81 15.04
CA LEU A 448 1.54 9.76 15.76
C LEU A 448 0.07 9.41 15.51
N GLY A 449 -0.77 9.60 16.53
CA GLY A 449 -2.18 9.30 16.39
C GLY A 449 -3.03 9.77 17.54
N THR A 450 -4.33 9.53 17.44
CA THR A 450 -5.33 9.85 18.46
C THR A 450 -6.18 8.63 18.76
N ILE A 451 -6.69 8.55 19.99
CA ILE A 451 -7.61 7.52 20.46
C ILE A 451 -8.94 8.24 20.78
N ASP A 452 -10.02 7.86 20.14
CA ASP A 452 -11.33 8.43 20.46
C ASP A 452 -11.95 7.83 21.74
N ASP A 453 -13.14 8.29 22.09
CA ASP A 453 -13.81 7.87 23.34
C ASP A 453 -14.32 6.41 23.28
N ASP A 454 -14.45 5.85 22.08
CA ASP A 454 -14.85 4.46 21.82
C ASP A 454 -13.63 3.51 21.68
N GLY A 455 -12.39 4.05 21.72
CA GLY A 455 -11.13 3.29 21.61
C GLY A 455 -10.62 3.12 20.19
N PHE A 456 -11.27 3.72 19.18
CA PHE A 456 -10.72 3.72 17.81
C PHE A 456 -9.52 4.61 17.67
N VAL A 457 -8.54 4.11 16.94
CA VAL A 457 -7.26 4.80 16.70
C VAL A 457 -7.22 5.37 15.30
N THR A 458 -6.83 6.64 15.19
CA THR A 458 -6.54 7.29 13.91
C THR A 458 -5.05 7.65 13.87
N ILE A 459 -4.34 7.14 12.88
CA ILE A 459 -2.94 7.50 12.61
C ILE A 459 -2.92 8.86 11.92
N THR A 460 -2.13 9.80 12.42
CA THR A 460 -2.03 11.16 11.89
C THR A 460 -0.70 11.46 11.21
N GLY A 461 0.27 10.55 11.33
CA GLY A 461 1.57 10.68 10.67
C GLY A 461 2.67 9.89 11.34
N ARG A 462 3.91 10.09 10.87
CA ARG A 462 5.11 9.54 11.47
C ARG A 462 5.96 10.63 12.10
N LYS A 463 6.44 10.41 13.30
CA LYS A 463 7.27 11.35 14.06
C LYS A 463 8.52 11.79 13.29
N LYS A 464 9.17 10.85 12.59
CA LYS A 464 10.38 11.08 11.79
C LYS A 464 10.11 11.74 10.43
N ASP A 465 8.86 11.71 9.97
CA ASP A 465 8.46 12.23 8.66
C ASP A 465 7.83 13.64 8.75
N ILE A 466 7.61 14.15 9.98
CA ILE A 466 7.12 15.51 10.18
C ILE A 466 8.07 16.50 9.55
N ILE A 467 7.53 17.32 8.66
CA ILE A 467 8.23 18.39 7.98
C ILE A 467 8.13 19.65 8.84
N ILE A 468 9.26 20.26 9.17
CA ILE A 468 9.31 21.55 9.85
C ILE A 468 9.68 22.60 8.82
N THR A 469 8.72 23.38 8.37
CA THR A 469 8.98 24.44 7.38
C THR A 469 9.90 25.53 7.95
N ALA A 470 10.53 26.34 7.09
CA ALA A 470 11.34 27.49 7.52
C ALA A 470 10.57 28.49 8.41
N GLY A 471 9.24 28.50 8.33
CA GLY A 471 8.36 29.30 9.21
C GLY A 471 8.05 28.62 10.55
N GLY A 472 8.65 27.45 10.86
CA GLY A 472 8.43 26.72 12.12
C GLY A 472 7.09 25.95 12.17
N LYS A 473 6.38 25.78 11.05
CA LYS A 473 5.13 25.01 11.02
C LYS A 473 5.44 23.51 10.86
N ASN A 474 4.91 22.71 11.77
CA ASN A 474 4.93 21.25 11.66
C ASN A 474 3.85 20.80 10.68
N VAL A 475 4.22 19.97 9.71
CA VAL A 475 3.35 19.48 8.65
C VAL A 475 3.51 17.96 8.56
N SER A 476 2.42 17.22 8.69
CA SER A 476 2.38 15.77 8.38
C SER A 476 2.23 15.60 6.87
N PRO A 477 3.16 14.93 6.18
CA PRO A 477 3.08 14.74 4.73
C PRO A 477 2.02 13.72 4.31
N ALA A 478 1.80 12.68 5.12
CA ALA A 478 1.01 11.50 4.77
C ALA A 478 -0.41 11.82 4.27
N PRO A 479 -1.24 12.67 4.90
CA PRO A 479 -2.60 12.92 4.41
C PRO A 479 -2.65 13.56 3.02
N MET A 480 -1.63 14.38 2.69
CA MET A 480 -1.53 14.99 1.35
C MET A 480 -1.05 13.97 0.32
N GLU A 481 -0.05 13.16 0.67
CA GLU A 481 0.48 12.09 -0.18
C GLU A 481 -0.60 11.07 -0.54
N GLU A 482 -1.38 10.63 0.45
CA GLU A 482 -2.51 9.73 0.28
C GLU A 482 -3.57 10.30 -0.67
N THR A 483 -3.91 11.58 -0.51
CA THR A 483 -4.91 12.23 -1.37
C THR A 483 -4.38 12.35 -2.81
N ILE A 484 -3.14 12.75 -3.00
CA ILE A 484 -2.53 12.88 -4.34
C ILE A 484 -2.41 11.50 -5.01
N ALA A 485 -2.06 10.46 -4.26
CA ALA A 485 -1.96 9.09 -4.76
C ALA A 485 -3.30 8.48 -5.23
N THR A 486 -4.45 9.12 -4.92
CA THR A 486 -5.74 8.71 -5.50
C THR A 486 -5.86 9.08 -6.99
N CYS A 487 -4.95 9.89 -7.53
CA CYS A 487 -4.88 10.15 -8.96
C CYS A 487 -4.53 8.85 -9.71
N PRO A 488 -5.35 8.41 -10.67
CA PRO A 488 -5.18 7.12 -11.34
C PRO A 488 -3.82 6.89 -12.02
N ILE A 489 -3.12 7.96 -12.40
CA ILE A 489 -1.82 7.89 -13.08
C ILE A 489 -0.64 8.08 -12.11
N VAL A 490 -0.88 8.31 -10.83
CA VAL A 490 0.17 8.49 -9.82
C VAL A 490 0.49 7.16 -9.16
N ALA A 491 1.76 6.77 -9.16
CA ALA A 491 2.26 5.63 -8.41
C ALA A 491 2.56 6.02 -6.96
N HIS A 492 3.34 7.07 -6.78
CA HIS A 492 3.69 7.60 -5.46
C HIS A 492 3.74 9.13 -5.48
N ALA A 493 3.41 9.72 -4.33
CA ALA A 493 3.63 11.14 -4.05
C ALA A 493 4.51 11.27 -2.81
N VAL A 494 5.52 12.13 -2.87
CA VAL A 494 6.41 12.42 -1.74
C VAL A 494 6.42 13.91 -1.48
N VAL A 495 5.80 14.32 -0.38
CA VAL A 495 5.72 15.71 0.03
C VAL A 495 7.03 16.15 0.67
N VAL A 496 7.55 17.29 0.25
CA VAL A 496 8.85 17.86 0.66
C VAL A 496 8.69 19.29 1.16
N GLY A 497 9.60 19.74 2.04
CA GLY A 497 9.51 21.10 2.56
C GLY A 497 10.25 21.34 3.86
N ASP A 498 11.03 20.36 4.35
CA ASP A 498 11.78 20.50 5.60
C ASP A 498 12.83 21.61 5.49
N GLY A 499 12.78 22.59 6.42
CA GLY A 499 13.61 23.78 6.35
C GLY A 499 13.31 24.73 5.17
N LYS A 500 12.29 24.45 4.35
CA LYS A 500 11.98 25.21 3.12
C LYS A 500 10.82 26.20 3.34
N PRO A 501 10.70 27.24 2.48
CA PRO A 501 9.71 28.32 2.66
C PRO A 501 8.26 27.90 2.40
N PHE A 502 8.03 26.76 1.76
CA PHE A 502 6.70 26.21 1.47
C PHE A 502 6.77 24.71 1.23
N ILE A 503 5.61 24.05 1.23
CA ILE A 503 5.46 22.62 0.96
C ILE A 503 5.34 22.39 -0.54
N ALA A 504 6.02 21.35 -1.03
CA ALA A 504 5.98 20.91 -2.41
C ALA A 504 5.85 19.38 -2.50
N ALA A 505 5.72 18.83 -3.70
CA ALA A 505 5.64 17.39 -3.90
C ALA A 505 6.49 16.90 -5.09
N LEU A 506 7.09 15.72 -4.93
CA LEU A 506 7.61 14.89 -6.01
C LEU A 506 6.53 13.85 -6.34
N ILE A 507 6.23 13.67 -7.62
CA ILE A 507 5.16 12.77 -8.09
C ILE A 507 5.75 11.79 -9.09
N GLU A 508 5.65 10.52 -8.77
CA GLU A 508 5.97 9.41 -9.66
C GLU A 508 4.72 8.93 -10.37
N LEU A 509 4.84 8.66 -11.67
CA LEU A 509 3.75 8.12 -12.47
C LEU A 509 3.77 6.58 -12.47
N ASP A 510 2.58 5.97 -12.54
CA ASP A 510 2.42 4.55 -12.87
C ASP A 510 2.44 4.39 -14.40
N PRO A 511 3.45 3.71 -14.99
CA PRO A 511 3.60 3.67 -16.44
C PRO A 511 2.43 3.01 -17.16
N GLU A 512 1.87 1.93 -16.61
CA GLU A 512 0.77 1.18 -17.20
C GLU A 512 -0.53 2.01 -17.19
N MET A 513 -0.81 2.62 -16.04
CA MET A 513 -1.99 3.45 -15.85
C MET A 513 -1.90 4.75 -16.66
N THR A 514 -0.70 5.34 -16.73
CA THR A 514 -0.43 6.55 -17.53
C THR A 514 -0.63 6.27 -19.01
N ARG A 515 -0.07 5.17 -19.55
CA ARG A 515 -0.27 4.73 -20.93
C ARG A 515 -1.77 4.61 -21.27
N THR A 516 -2.51 3.95 -20.40
CA THR A 516 -3.96 3.77 -20.58
C THR A 516 -4.71 5.10 -20.55
N TRP A 517 -4.31 6.00 -19.66
CA TRP A 517 -4.92 7.34 -19.55
C TRP A 517 -4.60 8.19 -20.76
N LEU A 518 -3.35 8.24 -21.26
CA LEU A 518 -2.94 8.96 -22.46
C LEU A 518 -3.78 8.52 -23.66
N ALA A 519 -3.92 7.21 -23.89
CA ALA A 519 -4.76 6.66 -24.93
C ALA A 519 -6.22 7.14 -24.81
N SER A 520 -6.76 7.21 -23.62
CA SER A 520 -8.13 7.69 -23.36
C SER A 520 -8.33 9.19 -23.66
N GLN A 521 -7.24 9.97 -23.60
CA GLN A 521 -7.23 11.39 -23.94
C GLN A 521 -6.89 11.67 -25.41
N GLY A 522 -6.65 10.63 -26.21
CA GLY A 522 -6.21 10.77 -27.60
C GLY A 522 -4.76 11.26 -27.74
N LEU A 523 -3.97 11.10 -26.69
CA LEU A 523 -2.54 11.37 -26.68
C LEU A 523 -1.75 10.08 -26.99
N ASP A 524 -0.48 10.23 -27.37
CA ASP A 524 0.38 9.08 -27.66
C ASP A 524 0.64 8.25 -26.40
N PRO A 525 0.14 6.99 -26.34
CA PRO A 525 0.33 6.13 -25.18
C PRO A 525 1.78 5.61 -25.02
N ASP A 526 2.57 5.65 -26.07
CA ASP A 526 3.96 5.17 -26.09
C ASP A 526 4.98 6.32 -26.00
N ALA A 527 4.51 7.56 -25.72
CA ALA A 527 5.38 8.71 -25.50
C ALA A 527 6.40 8.43 -24.37
N PRO A 528 7.67 8.87 -24.53
CA PRO A 528 8.70 8.73 -23.50
C PRO A 528 8.29 9.43 -22.19
N MET A 529 8.64 8.84 -21.03
CA MET A 529 8.23 9.36 -19.73
C MET A 529 8.76 10.77 -19.44
N ASP A 530 9.89 11.14 -19.99
CA ASP A 530 10.42 12.52 -19.86
C ASP A 530 9.57 13.56 -20.63
N GLU A 531 8.91 13.19 -21.71
CA GLU A 531 7.91 14.02 -22.40
C GLU A 531 6.58 14.04 -21.64
N VAL A 532 6.14 12.86 -21.18
CA VAL A 532 4.90 12.70 -20.40
C VAL A 532 4.95 13.52 -19.11
N SER A 533 6.06 13.51 -18.39
CA SER A 533 6.22 14.25 -17.13
C SER A 533 6.10 15.79 -17.30
N ARG A 534 6.38 16.29 -18.50
CA ARG A 534 6.28 17.70 -18.88
C ARG A 534 4.97 18.06 -19.58
N ASN A 535 4.15 17.07 -19.91
CA ASN A 535 2.90 17.26 -20.65
C ASN A 535 1.88 18.06 -19.81
N ASP A 536 1.35 19.15 -20.37
CA ASP A 536 0.43 20.06 -19.67
C ASP A 536 -0.89 19.37 -19.28
N ALA A 537 -1.41 18.43 -20.09
CA ALA A 537 -2.63 17.70 -19.77
C ALA A 537 -2.43 16.75 -18.60
N VAL A 538 -1.28 16.06 -18.53
CA VAL A 538 -0.89 15.21 -17.41
C VAL A 538 -0.76 16.05 -16.13
N ARG A 539 -0.05 17.18 -16.19
CA ARG A 539 0.11 18.08 -15.06
C ARG A 539 -1.22 18.69 -14.58
N ALA A 540 -2.08 19.09 -15.51
CA ALA A 540 -3.41 19.61 -15.18
C ALA A 540 -4.31 18.54 -14.54
N PHE A 541 -4.18 17.29 -14.94
CA PHE A 541 -4.91 16.17 -14.33
C PHE A 541 -4.45 15.93 -12.90
N ILE A 542 -3.14 15.87 -12.66
CA ILE A 542 -2.56 15.73 -11.32
C ILE A 542 -2.91 16.92 -10.42
N GLN A 543 -2.94 18.14 -10.97
CA GLN A 543 -3.25 19.36 -10.21
C GLN A 543 -4.62 19.28 -9.52
N GLN A 544 -5.60 18.60 -10.10
CA GLN A 544 -6.92 18.42 -9.49
C GLN A 544 -6.84 17.66 -8.15
N TYR A 545 -5.95 16.68 -8.05
CA TYR A 545 -5.74 15.89 -6.83
C TYR A 545 -4.87 16.63 -5.81
N VAL A 546 -3.91 17.42 -6.28
CA VAL A 546 -3.16 18.36 -5.42
C VAL A 546 -4.10 19.41 -4.82
N ASP A 547 -5.05 19.93 -5.61
CA ASP A 547 -6.05 20.88 -5.12
C ASP A 547 -7.01 20.25 -4.10
N GLN A 548 -7.38 18.98 -4.29
CA GLN A 548 -8.17 18.21 -3.31
C GLN A 548 -7.38 18.00 -2.00
N ALA A 549 -6.10 17.65 -2.08
CA ALA A 549 -5.24 17.53 -0.91
C ALA A 549 -5.13 18.88 -0.17
N ASN A 550 -4.96 19.95 -0.91
CA ASN A 550 -4.85 21.31 -0.38
C ASN A 550 -6.14 21.83 0.26
N ALA A 551 -7.31 21.33 -0.15
CA ALA A 551 -8.60 21.72 0.42
C ALA A 551 -8.77 21.29 1.88
N ASN A 552 -8.03 20.28 2.32
CA ASN A 552 -8.13 19.67 3.64
C ASN A 552 -7.09 20.21 4.64
N VAL A 553 -6.20 21.12 4.21
CA VAL A 553 -5.10 21.65 5.02
C VAL A 553 -5.05 23.17 5.00
N SER A 554 -4.34 23.78 5.96
CA SER A 554 -4.16 25.23 5.98
C SER A 554 -3.25 25.68 4.82
N ARG A 555 -3.32 26.97 4.47
CA ARG A 555 -2.47 27.56 3.42
C ARG A 555 -0.96 27.38 3.67
N ALA A 556 -0.55 27.27 4.92
CA ALA A 556 0.86 27.05 5.27
C ALA A 556 1.31 25.61 5.04
N GLU A 557 0.37 24.67 5.07
CA GLU A 557 0.57 23.24 4.87
C GLU A 557 0.35 22.81 3.41
N SER A 558 -0.24 23.67 2.58
CA SER A 558 -0.62 23.31 1.21
C SER A 558 0.58 23.14 0.29
N VAL A 559 0.51 22.12 -0.57
CA VAL A 559 1.46 21.87 -1.67
C VAL A 559 1.34 23.00 -2.69
N ARG A 560 2.39 23.80 -2.84
CA ARG A 560 2.41 24.97 -3.73
C ARG A 560 3.03 24.72 -5.09
N LYS A 561 3.89 23.72 -5.17
CA LYS A 561 4.52 23.26 -6.40
C LYS A 561 4.64 21.76 -6.36
N PHE A 562 4.63 21.13 -7.52
CA PHE A 562 5.02 19.74 -7.67
C PHE A 562 5.85 19.54 -8.93
N VAL A 563 6.66 18.51 -8.90
CA VAL A 563 7.42 18.01 -10.04
C VAL A 563 6.98 16.59 -10.31
N VAL A 564 6.67 16.31 -11.56
CA VAL A 564 6.44 14.94 -12.04
C VAL A 564 7.78 14.38 -12.45
N LEU A 565 8.14 13.24 -11.86
CA LEU A 565 9.38 12.54 -12.14
C LEU A 565 9.26 11.73 -13.44
N ASP A 566 10.36 11.58 -14.13
CA ASP A 566 10.49 10.78 -15.35
C ASP A 566 11.09 9.38 -15.10
N GLU A 567 11.40 9.09 -13.84
CA GLU A 567 11.94 7.80 -13.38
C GLU A 567 10.99 7.16 -12.36
N GLU A 568 10.99 5.82 -12.35
CA GLU A 568 10.26 5.03 -11.36
C GLU A 568 11.09 4.82 -10.08
N PHE A 569 10.40 4.78 -8.93
CA PHE A 569 11.01 4.30 -7.70
C PHE A 569 11.23 2.80 -7.79
N SER A 570 12.36 2.32 -7.27
CA SER A 570 12.70 0.91 -7.33
C SER A 570 13.46 0.46 -6.08
N GLN A 571 13.48 -0.84 -5.89
CA GLN A 571 14.28 -1.47 -4.84
C GLN A 571 15.78 -1.38 -5.16
N ASP A 572 16.15 -1.52 -6.43
CA ASP A 572 17.54 -1.41 -6.89
C ASP A 572 18.12 -0.01 -6.63
N ALA A 573 17.32 1.03 -6.84
CA ALA A 573 17.69 2.40 -6.48
C ALA A 573 17.59 2.66 -4.96
N GLY A 574 17.03 1.73 -4.19
CA GLY A 574 16.78 1.85 -2.76
C GLY A 574 15.67 2.86 -2.41
N THR A 575 14.90 3.32 -3.39
CA THR A 575 13.78 4.25 -3.19
C THR A 575 12.51 3.57 -2.72
N LEU A 576 12.41 2.23 -2.93
CA LEU A 576 11.39 1.37 -2.35
C LEU A 576 12.00 0.30 -1.43
N THR A 577 11.22 -0.12 -0.43
CA THR A 577 11.50 -1.33 0.35
C THR A 577 11.08 -2.57 -0.43
N PRO A 578 11.49 -3.81 -0.02
CA PRO A 578 10.98 -5.06 -0.59
C PRO A 578 9.44 -5.20 -0.50
N SER A 579 8.81 -4.55 0.47
CA SER A 579 7.35 -4.46 0.59
C SER A 579 6.74 -3.29 -0.19
N LEU A 580 7.48 -2.71 -1.15
CA LEU A 580 7.07 -1.60 -2.04
C LEU A 580 6.68 -0.32 -1.31
N LYS A 581 7.21 -0.08 -0.11
CA LYS A 581 7.02 1.19 0.62
C LYS A 581 8.12 2.18 0.25
N VAL A 582 7.75 3.45 0.12
CA VAL A 582 8.70 4.53 -0.18
C VAL A 582 9.73 4.70 0.95
N VAL A 583 11.00 4.68 0.60
CA VAL A 583 12.11 4.98 1.50
C VAL A 583 12.41 6.48 1.40
N ARG A 584 11.62 7.30 2.12
CA ARG A 584 11.67 8.77 2.06
C ARG A 584 13.09 9.36 2.09
N PRO A 585 14.00 8.99 3.01
CA PRO A 585 15.36 9.56 3.01
C PRO A 585 16.15 9.28 1.72
N LYS A 586 15.92 8.14 1.08
CA LYS A 586 16.57 7.78 -0.18
C LYS A 586 15.99 8.56 -1.36
N VAL A 587 14.69 8.76 -1.38
CA VAL A 587 14.01 9.61 -2.38
C VAL A 587 14.50 11.05 -2.25
N LEU A 588 14.52 11.62 -1.04
CA LEU A 588 15.00 12.98 -0.81
C LEU A 588 16.47 13.16 -1.24
N ALA A 589 17.32 12.20 -0.94
CA ALA A 589 18.73 12.24 -1.34
C ALA A 589 18.91 12.11 -2.86
N ARG A 590 18.15 11.21 -3.53
CA ARG A 590 18.24 11.00 -4.97
C ARG A 590 17.79 12.22 -5.77
N TYR A 591 16.73 12.89 -5.33
CA TYR A 591 16.12 14.02 -6.04
C TYR A 591 16.46 15.37 -5.39
N ALA A 592 17.54 15.44 -4.60
CA ALA A 592 17.97 16.67 -3.93
C ALA A 592 18.16 17.84 -4.91
N ASP A 593 18.77 17.59 -6.08
CA ASP A 593 18.99 18.59 -7.12
C ASP A 593 17.67 19.14 -7.69
N ILE A 594 16.69 18.27 -7.93
CA ILE A 594 15.34 18.67 -8.41
C ILE A 594 14.64 19.48 -7.32
N ILE A 595 14.73 19.05 -6.06
CA ILE A 595 14.13 19.74 -4.92
C ILE A 595 14.74 21.16 -4.82
N ASP A 596 16.06 21.28 -4.82
CA ASP A 596 16.73 22.56 -4.59
C ASP A 596 16.65 23.49 -5.79
N ASN A 597 16.86 22.98 -7.01
CA ASN A 597 16.98 23.79 -8.20
C ASN A 597 15.67 24.03 -8.95
N ASP A 598 14.80 23.01 -9.06
CA ASP A 598 13.55 23.15 -9.81
C ASP A 598 12.38 23.63 -8.95
N ILE A 599 12.34 23.23 -7.67
CA ILE A 599 11.26 23.58 -6.77
C ILE A 599 11.54 24.90 -6.05
N TYR A 600 12.67 25.00 -5.35
CA TYR A 600 12.91 26.09 -4.40
C TYR A 600 13.78 27.22 -4.92
N THR A 601 14.60 27.00 -5.95
CA THR A 601 15.34 28.10 -6.57
C THR A 601 14.35 28.99 -7.34
N PRO A 602 14.34 30.30 -7.10
CA PRO A 602 13.52 31.22 -7.89
C PRO A 602 13.99 31.16 -9.34
N LYS A 603 13.21 30.58 -10.23
CA LYS A 603 13.43 30.79 -11.68
C LYS A 603 13.31 32.31 -11.87
N GLY A 604 14.38 32.96 -12.39
CA GLY A 604 14.40 34.39 -12.69
C GLY A 604 13.12 34.81 -13.43
N PRO A 605 12.75 36.07 -13.50
CA PRO A 605 11.42 36.52 -13.86
C PRO A 605 10.92 35.77 -15.09
N SER A 606 9.93 34.91 -14.89
CA SER A 606 9.23 34.22 -15.95
C SER A 606 8.73 35.26 -16.95
N LYS A 607 8.90 34.99 -18.26
CA LYS A 607 8.26 35.83 -19.30
C LYS A 607 6.84 36.13 -18.85
N PRO A 608 6.37 37.38 -18.90
CA PRO A 608 5.03 37.69 -18.47
C PRO A 608 4.03 36.82 -19.22
N LEU A 609 3.14 36.19 -18.44
CA LEU A 609 2.00 35.43 -18.97
C LEU A 609 1.34 36.19 -20.13
N PRO A 610 1.00 35.53 -21.24
CA PRO A 610 0.28 36.17 -22.34
C PRO A 610 -0.88 36.98 -21.81
N ALA A 611 -1.11 38.14 -22.40
CA ALA A 611 -2.14 39.08 -21.94
C ALA A 611 -3.53 38.43 -21.82
N THR A 612 -3.80 37.44 -22.61
CA THR A 612 -5.03 36.62 -22.60
C THR A 612 -5.26 35.90 -21.26
N VAL A 613 -4.21 35.33 -20.63
CA VAL A 613 -4.34 34.63 -19.35
C VAL A 613 -4.60 35.61 -18.20
N ARG A 614 -4.00 36.83 -18.24
CA ARG A 614 -4.28 37.88 -17.27
C ARG A 614 -5.72 38.42 -17.35
N ILE A 615 -6.32 38.37 -18.52
CA ILE A 615 -7.73 38.78 -18.74
C ILE A 615 -8.66 37.74 -18.15
N LEU A 616 -8.37 36.45 -18.34
CA LEU A 616 -9.16 35.31 -17.77
C LEU A 616 -9.12 35.28 -16.23
N ASP A 617 -7.95 35.52 -15.62
CA ASP A 617 -7.82 35.59 -14.16
C ASP A 617 -8.64 36.73 -13.53
N ARG A 618 -8.63 37.91 -14.15
CA ARG A 618 -9.44 39.07 -13.68
C ARG A 618 -10.94 38.82 -13.84
N THR A 619 -11.33 38.07 -14.88
CA THR A 619 -12.73 37.71 -15.12
C THR A 619 -13.21 36.67 -14.11
N THR A 620 -12.39 35.69 -13.79
CA THR A 620 -12.67 34.68 -12.76
C THR A 620 -12.81 35.28 -11.37
N GLU A 621 -11.97 36.28 -11.03
CA GLU A 621 -12.11 37.03 -9.78
C GLU A 621 -13.38 37.90 -9.73
N SER A 622 -13.76 38.53 -10.85
CA SER A 622 -14.99 39.29 -10.96
C SER A 622 -16.23 38.37 -10.79
N VAL A 623 -16.23 37.22 -11.40
CA VAL A 623 -17.31 36.22 -11.27
C VAL A 623 -17.39 35.67 -9.84
N LYS A 624 -16.25 35.41 -9.18
CA LYS A 624 -16.22 35.00 -7.77
C LYS A 624 -16.82 36.08 -6.83
N ARG A 625 -16.45 37.37 -6.99
CA ARG A 625 -17.02 38.48 -6.21
C ARG A 625 -18.53 38.59 -6.42
N THR A 626 -18.98 38.41 -7.67
CA THR A 626 -20.42 38.46 -8.02
C THR A 626 -21.18 37.31 -7.36
N ALA A 627 -20.61 36.10 -7.35
CA ALA A 627 -21.17 34.94 -6.66
C ALA A 627 -21.25 35.12 -5.14
N GLU A 628 -20.25 35.75 -4.51
CA GLU A 628 -20.28 36.10 -3.08
C GLU A 628 -21.36 37.15 -2.75
N THR A 629 -21.56 38.15 -3.62
CA THR A 629 -22.63 39.13 -3.46
C THR A 629 -24.03 38.50 -3.53
N VAL A 630 -24.23 37.57 -4.46
CA VAL A 630 -25.48 36.79 -4.58
C VAL A 630 -25.70 35.88 -3.35
N LYS A 631 -24.64 35.26 -2.84
CA LYS A 631 -24.68 34.44 -1.63
C LYS A 631 -25.06 35.25 -0.39
N GLN A 632 -24.45 36.43 -0.19
CA GLN A 632 -24.82 37.32 0.91
C GLN A 632 -26.25 37.86 0.79
N ALA A 633 -26.70 38.17 -0.44
CA ALA A 633 -28.12 38.56 -0.66
C ALA A 633 -29.11 37.41 -0.43
N SER A 634 -28.70 36.14 -0.63
CA SER A 634 -29.55 34.96 -0.35
C SER A 634 -29.69 34.67 1.15
N GLU A 635 -28.81 35.15 1.97
CA GLU A 635 -28.86 35.05 3.44
C GLU A 635 -29.76 36.11 4.05
N SER A 636 -30.16 37.15 3.27
CA SER A 636 -31.12 38.15 3.68
C SER A 636 -32.55 37.72 3.27
N VAL A 637 -33.47 37.64 4.24
CA VAL A 637 -34.88 37.16 4.07
C VAL A 637 -35.74 38.10 3.18
N ASN A 638 -35.17 38.97 2.35
CA ASN A 638 -35.87 39.94 1.52
C ASN A 638 -35.87 39.53 0.02
N PRO A 639 -37.02 39.02 -0.53
CA PRO A 639 -37.14 38.56 -1.91
C PRO A 639 -36.86 39.63 -2.97
N LYS A 640 -37.05 40.92 -2.67
CA LYS A 640 -36.77 42.04 -3.59
C LYS A 640 -35.28 42.28 -3.72
N ALA A 641 -34.52 42.18 -2.60
CA ALA A 641 -33.10 42.36 -2.59
C ALA A 641 -32.38 41.22 -3.36
N LEU A 642 -32.88 39.96 -3.23
CA LEU A 642 -32.38 38.80 -3.94
C LEU A 642 -32.57 38.93 -5.45
N ARG A 643 -33.73 39.40 -5.91
CA ARG A 643 -34.04 39.59 -7.33
C ARG A 643 -33.17 40.68 -7.94
N SER A 644 -33.00 41.83 -7.24
CA SER A 644 -32.13 42.91 -7.67
C SER A 644 -30.66 42.51 -7.73
N ALA A 645 -30.17 41.73 -6.75
CA ALA A 645 -28.80 41.22 -6.74
C ALA A 645 -28.56 40.21 -7.89
N TYR A 646 -29.56 39.39 -8.22
CA TYR A 646 -29.46 38.45 -9.32
C TYR A 646 -29.47 39.12 -10.70
N GLU A 647 -30.30 40.16 -10.91
CA GLU A 647 -30.34 40.95 -12.14
C GLU A 647 -29.02 41.71 -12.33
N GLN A 648 -28.49 42.30 -11.27
CA GLN A 648 -27.20 43.00 -11.31
C GLN A 648 -26.01 42.05 -11.51
N ALA A 649 -26.06 40.86 -10.93
CA ALA A 649 -25.08 39.77 -11.16
C ALA A 649 -25.06 39.33 -12.62
N ARG A 650 -26.23 39.18 -13.23
CA ARG A 650 -26.39 38.80 -14.64
C ARG A 650 -25.85 39.87 -15.59
N GLU A 651 -26.12 41.12 -15.34
CA GLU A 651 -25.55 42.23 -16.11
C GLU A 651 -24.03 42.30 -15.99
N ASN A 652 -23.48 42.27 -14.78
CA ASN A 652 -22.03 42.29 -14.55
C ASN A 652 -21.28 41.14 -15.23
N VAL A 653 -21.86 39.95 -15.24
CA VAL A 653 -21.28 38.77 -15.93
C VAL A 653 -21.38 38.96 -17.44
N SER A 654 -22.51 39.45 -17.98
CA SER A 654 -22.71 39.71 -19.40
C SER A 654 -21.71 40.77 -19.92
N ASP A 655 -21.55 41.86 -19.19
CA ASP A 655 -20.62 42.94 -19.53
C ASP A 655 -19.16 42.49 -19.45
N SER A 656 -18.83 41.66 -18.47
CA SER A 656 -17.50 41.04 -18.34
C SER A 656 -17.17 40.12 -19.52
N ILE A 657 -18.11 39.30 -19.96
CA ILE A 657 -17.96 38.41 -21.14
C ILE A 657 -17.85 39.25 -22.44
N ALA A 658 -18.69 40.28 -22.61
CA ALA A 658 -18.63 41.15 -23.78
C ALA A 658 -17.30 41.90 -23.87
N SER A 659 -16.80 42.42 -22.73
CA SER A 659 -15.49 43.13 -22.63
C SER A 659 -14.32 42.21 -22.96
N VAL A 660 -14.40 40.90 -22.56
CA VAL A 660 -13.37 39.91 -22.86
C VAL A 660 -13.39 39.58 -24.35
N SER A 661 -14.57 39.33 -24.92
CA SER A 661 -14.73 39.02 -26.35
C SER A 661 -14.19 40.17 -27.24
N GLU A 662 -14.44 41.41 -26.86
CA GLU A 662 -13.97 42.60 -27.61
C GLU A 662 -12.44 42.78 -27.52
N LYS A 663 -11.88 42.45 -26.37
CA LYS A 663 -10.40 42.51 -26.15
C LYS A 663 -9.67 41.39 -26.87
N ILE A 664 -10.24 40.20 -26.90
CA ILE A 664 -9.69 39.06 -27.67
C ILE A 664 -9.71 39.40 -29.17
N LYS A 665 -10.83 39.91 -29.70
CA LYS A 665 -10.96 40.32 -31.10
C LYS A 665 -9.92 41.39 -31.50
N ARG A 666 -9.70 42.39 -30.67
CA ARG A 666 -8.67 43.44 -30.89
C ARG A 666 -7.24 42.91 -30.85
N GLN A 667 -6.98 41.83 -30.10
CA GLN A 667 -5.66 41.18 -30.07
C GLN A 667 -5.42 40.28 -31.25
N GLU A 668 -6.45 39.59 -31.77
CA GLU A 668 -6.40 38.82 -33.03
C GLU A 668 -6.13 39.75 -34.22
N GLU A 669 -6.83 40.89 -34.27
CA GLU A 669 -6.61 41.90 -35.33
C GLU A 669 -5.22 42.57 -35.28
N GLN A 670 -4.61 42.68 -34.07
CA GLN A 670 -3.24 43.17 -33.91
C GLN A 670 -2.18 42.11 -34.17
N GLY A 671 -2.51 40.81 -33.92
CA GLY A 671 -1.66 39.67 -34.26
C GLY A 671 -1.51 39.46 -35.76
N ASP A 672 -2.63 39.50 -36.49
CA ASP A 672 -2.66 39.39 -37.94
C ASP A 672 -1.94 40.55 -38.65
N ALA A 673 -2.03 41.76 -38.08
CA ALA A 673 -1.27 42.94 -38.58
C ALA A 673 0.25 42.84 -38.34
N ALA A 674 0.66 42.14 -37.30
CA ALA A 674 2.10 41.91 -36.98
C ALA A 674 2.71 40.77 -37.83
N GLU A 675 1.92 39.79 -38.22
CA GLU A 675 2.36 38.72 -39.13
C GLU A 675 2.40 39.23 -40.61
N ALA A 676 1.46 40.05 -41.04
CA ALA A 676 1.49 40.68 -42.35
C ALA A 676 2.69 41.65 -42.52
N GLY A 677 3.20 42.25 -41.42
CA GLY A 677 4.41 43.12 -41.44
C GLY A 677 5.73 42.33 -41.48
N ARG A 678 5.74 41.04 -41.10
CA ARG A 678 6.95 40.18 -41.14
C ARG A 678 7.13 39.53 -42.52
N GLY A 679 6.08 39.28 -43.26
CA GLY A 679 6.13 38.68 -44.63
C GLY A 679 6.73 39.62 -45.70
N GLN A 680 6.90 40.93 -45.43
CA GLN A 680 7.52 41.89 -46.38
C GLN A 680 9.00 42.15 -46.09
N ALA A 681 9.60 41.61 -45.02
CA ALA A 681 11.00 41.85 -44.68
C ALA A 681 11.98 40.72 -45.02
N ASP A 682 11.44 39.52 -45.39
CA ASP A 682 12.28 38.34 -45.70
C ASP A 682 12.49 38.09 -47.23
N ASP A 683 11.87 38.88 -48.11
CA ASP A 683 12.05 38.75 -49.59
C ASP A 683 13.22 39.61 -50.16
N ALA A 684 14.11 40.15 -49.31
CA ALA A 684 15.22 41.05 -49.77
C ALA A 684 16.63 40.55 -49.41
N ARG A 685 16.83 39.26 -49.13
CA ARG A 685 18.19 38.73 -48.87
C ARG A 685 18.31 37.28 -49.40
N ASP A 686 18.36 37.10 -50.69
CA ASP A 686 19.02 35.95 -51.29
C ASP A 686 19.50 36.34 -52.71
N ASP A 687 20.77 36.74 -52.80
CA ASP A 687 21.57 36.69 -54.03
C ASP A 687 23.05 36.73 -53.65
N GLY A 688 23.76 35.67 -53.98
CA GLY A 688 25.19 35.78 -54.18
C GLY A 688 26.11 34.78 -53.47
N ALA A 689 26.47 33.77 -54.17
CA ALA A 689 27.82 33.28 -54.41
C ALA A 689 28.09 31.79 -54.12
N HIS A 690 28.24 31.09 -55.23
CA HIS A 690 28.84 29.81 -55.56
C HIS A 690 30.17 29.43 -54.86
N ALA A 691 30.22 28.18 -54.42
CA ALA A 691 31.12 27.01 -54.64
C ALA A 691 32.68 27.24 -54.82
N PRO A 692 33.54 26.20 -54.77
CA PRO A 692 33.39 24.75 -54.59
C PRO A 692 34.50 24.02 -53.77
N ASN A 693 34.21 22.72 -53.48
CA ASN A 693 35.08 21.52 -53.42
C ASN A 693 36.50 21.51 -52.82
N ALA A 694 36.78 20.55 -51.95
CA ALA A 694 37.58 19.35 -52.23
C ALA A 694 37.90 18.56 -50.97
N ASP A 695 37.57 17.28 -51.07
CA ASP A 695 38.39 16.07 -50.83
C ASP A 695 39.26 16.01 -49.54
N ASP A 696 39.17 14.99 -48.81
CA ASP A 696 39.80 13.69 -48.78
C ASP A 696 40.03 13.16 -47.34
N LYS A 697 39.61 11.92 -47.16
CA LYS A 697 40.23 10.74 -46.52
C LYS A 697 40.65 10.70 -45.05
N GLU A 698 40.16 9.58 -44.52
CA GLU A 698 40.83 8.53 -43.73
C GLU A 698 41.53 8.90 -42.42
N GLU A 699 41.03 8.41 -41.32
CA GLU A 699 41.32 7.15 -40.61
C GLU A 699 40.21 6.84 -39.59
#